data_3666952ad6b1fc2dc9de0b559a55866c
#
_entry.id   3666952ad6b1fc2dc9de0b559a55866c
#
_cell.length_a   1.000
_cell.length_b   1.000
_cell.length_c   1.000
_cell.angle_alpha   90.00
_cell.angle_beta   90.00
_cell.angle_gamma   90.00
#
_symmetry.space_group_name_H-M   'P 1'
#
loop_
_entity.id
_entity.type
_entity.pdbx_description
1 polymer ?
#
loop_
_entity_poly.entity_id
_entity_poly.type
_entity_poly.pdbx_seq_one_letter_code
_entity_poly.pdbx_strand_id
1 'polypeptide(L)'
;MSIRQIKNTTIHLPWFFLMMLFPCLATETACTKNLSSELKVNGDTIATEMRQVLDDEFKAWYPLSIDTVDGGFLSDFDYSWKIDGEQNKFIVTQARHIWSTANAAMFYQKDNALRKVAAHGVQFLKDKMWDKEYGGFYDQVTRQAEPIKEDGVILKRAYGNAFAIYGLALYYRASGDSIALKLAQETFWWLEKHSYDPTYGGYFQTMSRDGVPFKEGYLPPKNDNRFRNGYRFVPPKDQNSSIHLLESFTELYKVWPDTVLKERLSSLLRLIRDVITTEKGYLTLFSRRDWTPISYKDSAADVRERNYGSDHVSYGHDVETAYLMLEASEALGIKNDTTTLRIGKKMVDHALRNGWDNERGGIIDGGYYLPGKERPVIVINNKEWWSEVEAMNSFLMMAERFPQDELHYYEKFCMQWNYCKQYLIDFEHGGWYLGGIDIVPQFKYAPKGSIWKCNYHTSRGLINCINMLKSRSMMHNQKSFEPVNKNATPEARKLLEYLYSISGKNIIAGHHNSVERPELYPNRVKELTGKLPEIWGCDFGGYFHKGYMDTLIQAAYKKYKERYIVTLMWHVGRPQDDPPFGWKESVQAKMTDEEWKDLITPGTKLNSKWMSRVDTIAAGLKELQALGVPVLWRPYHESNGVWFWWGNRKGENGSAKLYKMMFDRFVHYHKLNNLIWVWNTNAPRQLINDEAYAYEDYFPGLEYVDVLATDVYHSDYRQSHHDDLARLGQGKVIALGEVGVVPTPDILDHQPLWTWFMIWSNFVNTHNTPQQMKDLYNYPRTLTHEDFIKVK
;
A
#
# COMPACT_ATOMS: atom_id res chain seq x y z
N MET A 1 -46.25 -16.36 -49.51
CA MET A 1 -45.78 -17.36 -50.50
C MET A 1 -44.64 -18.08 -49.87
N SER A 2 -44.96 -19.22 -49.30
CA SER A 2 -44.80 -20.62 -49.67
C SER A 2 -43.37 -21.16 -49.45
N ILE A 3 -43.19 -21.73 -48.33
CA ILE A 3 -42.82 -23.13 -47.89
C ILE A 3 -42.16 -23.98 -49.01
N ARG A 4 -40.98 -24.55 -48.73
CA ARG A 4 -40.73 -25.97 -49.01
C ARG A 4 -39.63 -26.53 -48.08
N GLN A 5 -40.01 -27.64 -47.41
CA GLN A 5 -39.22 -28.65 -46.71
C GLN A 5 -38.37 -29.48 -47.65
N ILE A 6 -37.23 -30.01 -47.19
CA ILE A 6 -36.73 -31.36 -47.54
C ILE A 6 -35.98 -31.97 -46.34
N LYS A 7 -36.47 -32.97 -45.89
CA LYS A 7 -36.36 -34.31 -45.32
C LYS A 7 -34.95 -34.80 -44.86
N ASN A 8 -35.04 -35.43 -43.69
CA ASN A 8 -34.16 -36.41 -43.04
C ASN A 8 -33.53 -37.47 -43.91
N THR A 9 -32.31 -37.86 -43.58
CA THR A 9 -31.88 -39.27 -43.76
C THR A 9 -30.98 -39.70 -42.61
N THR A 10 -31.46 -40.70 -41.89
CA THR A 10 -30.84 -41.46 -40.78
C THR A 10 -29.93 -42.56 -41.37
N ILE A 11 -28.74 -42.77 -40.85
CA ILE A 11 -28.01 -44.04 -41.00
C ILE A 11 -27.47 -44.50 -39.66
N HIS A 12 -27.73 -45.78 -39.35
CA HIS A 12 -27.44 -46.53 -38.11
C HIS A 12 -26.04 -47.15 -38.09
N LEU A 13 -25.37 -47.07 -36.92
CA LEU A 13 -24.57 -48.03 -36.09
C LEU A 13 -23.67 -49.10 -36.78
N PRO A 14 -22.61 -49.63 -36.07
CA PRO A 14 -22.70 -50.24 -34.73
C PRO A 14 -21.51 -50.04 -33.78
N TRP A 15 -21.80 -50.39 -32.51
CA TRP A 15 -20.98 -50.53 -31.34
C TRP A 15 -19.72 -51.41 -31.47
N PHE A 16 -18.62 -50.98 -30.77
CA PHE A 16 -17.67 -51.89 -30.12
C PHE A 16 -17.17 -51.28 -28.81
N PHE A 17 -17.47 -51.98 -27.71
CA PHE A 17 -16.91 -51.78 -26.37
C PHE A 17 -15.50 -52.33 -26.35
N LEU A 18 -14.51 -51.61 -25.82
CA LEU A 18 -13.34 -52.21 -25.18
C LEU A 18 -12.95 -51.36 -23.97
N MET A 19 -13.14 -51.88 -22.77
CA MET A 19 -12.57 -51.41 -21.52
C MET A 19 -11.06 -51.47 -21.55
N MET A 20 -10.37 -50.38 -21.26
CA MET A 20 -9.06 -50.41 -20.64
C MET A 20 -9.05 -49.45 -19.44
N LEU A 21 -9.05 -50.03 -18.27
CA LEU A 21 -8.65 -49.41 -17.01
C LEU A 21 -7.15 -49.18 -17.04
N PHE A 22 -6.71 -47.90 -16.93
CA PHE A 22 -5.36 -47.56 -16.47
C PHE A 22 -5.45 -46.41 -15.48
N PRO A 23 -4.61 -46.36 -14.46
CA PRO A 23 -4.85 -45.55 -13.26
C PRO A 23 -4.44 -44.09 -13.46
N CYS A 24 -5.38 -43.19 -13.13
CA CYS A 24 -5.16 -41.74 -13.11
C CYS A 24 -4.76 -41.32 -11.69
N LEU A 25 -3.47 -41.41 -11.36
CA LEU A 25 -2.94 -40.95 -10.06
C LEU A 25 -1.47 -40.48 -10.17
N ALA A 26 -1.16 -39.65 -11.18
CA ALA A 26 0.15 -38.98 -11.24
C ALA A 26 0.19 -37.65 -11.98
N THR A 27 -0.95 -37.01 -12.31
CA THR A 27 -0.96 -35.79 -13.12
C THR A 27 -1.37 -34.52 -12.38
N GLU A 28 -1.92 -34.58 -11.16
CA GLU A 28 -2.34 -33.37 -10.43
C GLU A 28 -1.17 -32.60 -9.80
N THR A 29 -0.07 -33.25 -9.45
CA THR A 29 1.08 -32.59 -8.79
C THR A 29 2.02 -31.84 -9.75
N ALA A 30 2.00 -32.17 -11.04
CA ALA A 30 2.82 -31.50 -12.05
C ALA A 30 2.12 -30.26 -12.63
N CYS A 31 0.79 -30.26 -12.72
CA CYS A 31 0.00 -29.14 -13.22
C CYS A 31 0.01 -27.96 -12.25
N THR A 32 -0.07 -28.21 -10.93
CA THR A 32 -0.03 -27.17 -9.91
C THR A 32 1.33 -26.49 -9.76
N LYS A 33 2.43 -27.20 -10.04
CA LYS A 33 3.79 -26.61 -10.00
C LYS A 33 4.09 -25.71 -11.19
N ASN A 34 3.59 -26.03 -12.39
CA ASN A 34 3.76 -25.18 -13.57
C ASN A 34 2.86 -23.93 -13.49
N LEU A 35 1.61 -24.04 -13.04
CA LEU A 35 0.69 -22.92 -12.87
C LEU A 35 1.24 -21.86 -11.92
N SER A 36 1.88 -22.26 -10.81
CA SER A 36 2.46 -21.33 -9.84
C SER A 36 3.68 -20.59 -10.36
N SER A 37 4.43 -21.14 -11.31
CA SER A 37 5.58 -20.49 -11.94
C SER A 37 5.19 -19.57 -13.10
N GLU A 38 4.18 -19.92 -13.87
CA GLU A 38 3.59 -19.06 -14.90
C GLU A 38 2.85 -17.86 -14.31
N LEU A 39 2.12 -18.06 -13.21
CA LEU A 39 1.47 -16.97 -12.45
C LEU A 39 2.47 -15.98 -11.83
N LYS A 40 3.71 -16.39 -11.51
CA LYS A 40 4.77 -15.54 -10.97
C LYS A 40 5.39 -14.60 -12.00
N VAL A 41 5.71 -15.12 -13.16
CA VAL A 41 6.24 -14.35 -14.29
C VAL A 41 5.20 -13.32 -14.75
N ASN A 42 3.91 -13.61 -14.59
CA ASN A 42 2.81 -12.78 -15.02
C ASN A 42 2.59 -11.54 -14.13
N GLY A 43 2.79 -11.60 -12.80
CA GLY A 43 2.56 -10.49 -11.88
C GLY A 43 3.48 -9.29 -12.11
N ASP A 44 4.78 -9.52 -12.26
CA ASP A 44 5.76 -8.46 -12.52
C ASP A 44 5.60 -7.86 -13.93
N THR A 45 5.23 -8.70 -14.90
CA THR A 45 4.92 -8.26 -16.27
C THR A 45 3.69 -7.36 -16.26
N ILE A 46 2.61 -7.77 -15.58
CA ILE A 46 1.38 -6.97 -15.46
C ILE A 46 1.67 -5.64 -14.75
N ALA A 47 2.44 -5.65 -13.66
CA ALA A 47 2.81 -4.42 -12.96
C ALA A 47 3.61 -3.46 -13.86
N THR A 48 4.47 -3.98 -14.72
CA THR A 48 5.22 -3.19 -15.71
C THR A 48 4.33 -2.62 -16.79
N GLU A 49 3.41 -3.42 -17.34
CA GLU A 49 2.40 -2.97 -18.31
C GLU A 49 1.50 -1.88 -17.72
N MET A 50 0.99 -2.10 -16.50
CA MET A 50 0.15 -1.13 -15.80
C MET A 50 0.92 0.18 -15.53
N ARG A 51 2.22 0.08 -15.23
CA ARG A 51 3.06 1.25 -15.03
C ARG A 51 3.21 2.07 -16.31
N GLN A 52 3.40 1.43 -17.45
CA GLN A 52 3.46 2.11 -18.74
C GLN A 52 2.14 2.81 -19.05
N VAL A 53 1.01 2.14 -18.86
CA VAL A 53 -0.32 2.71 -19.08
C VAL A 53 -0.58 3.90 -18.15
N LEU A 54 -0.14 3.81 -16.88
CA LEU A 54 -0.24 4.91 -15.92
C LEU A 54 0.60 6.13 -16.37
N ASP A 55 1.82 5.90 -16.83
CA ASP A 55 2.71 6.95 -17.32
C ASP A 55 2.10 7.65 -18.57
N ASP A 56 1.48 6.90 -19.46
CA ASP A 56 0.84 7.43 -20.67
C ASP A 56 -0.48 8.15 -20.34
N GLU A 57 -1.23 7.68 -19.34
CA GLU A 57 -2.42 8.36 -18.81
C GLU A 57 -2.07 9.75 -18.26
N PHE A 58 -1.02 9.86 -17.45
CA PHE A 58 -0.59 11.17 -16.93
C PHE A 58 -0.08 12.11 -18.03
N LYS A 59 0.60 11.60 -19.06
CA LYS A 59 1.03 12.41 -20.21
C LYS A 59 -0.14 12.91 -21.07
N ALA A 60 -1.21 12.11 -21.18
CA ALA A 60 -2.39 12.53 -21.94
C ALA A 60 -3.15 13.66 -21.22
N TRP A 61 -3.29 13.58 -19.89
CA TRP A 61 -4.02 14.57 -19.11
C TRP A 61 -3.22 15.83 -18.80
N TYR A 62 -1.88 15.75 -18.58
CA TYR A 62 -1.09 16.89 -18.13
C TYR A 62 0.08 17.21 -19.07
N PRO A 63 0.29 18.49 -19.44
CA PRO A 63 -0.33 19.70 -18.86
C PRO A 63 -1.69 20.09 -19.46
N LEU A 64 -2.26 19.33 -20.39
CA LEU A 64 -3.42 19.73 -21.20
C LEU A 64 -4.63 20.19 -20.38
N SER A 65 -4.95 19.46 -19.29
CA SER A 65 -6.08 19.78 -18.44
C SER A 65 -5.88 20.98 -17.52
N ILE A 66 -4.68 21.56 -17.41
CA ILE A 66 -4.42 22.71 -16.54
C ILE A 66 -4.98 23.98 -17.18
N ASP A 67 -5.99 24.59 -16.56
CA ASP A 67 -6.50 25.89 -17.01
C ASP A 67 -5.60 27.00 -16.47
N THR A 68 -4.67 27.45 -17.30
CA THR A 68 -3.71 28.52 -16.96
C THR A 68 -4.31 29.92 -17.06
N VAL A 69 -5.52 30.05 -17.59
CA VAL A 69 -6.22 31.36 -17.78
C VAL A 69 -7.14 31.65 -16.60
N ASP A 70 -8.08 30.71 -16.30
CA ASP A 70 -9.09 30.95 -15.29
C ASP A 70 -8.82 30.16 -13.99
N GLY A 71 -7.77 29.31 -13.97
CA GLY A 71 -7.37 28.46 -12.85
C GLY A 71 -8.14 27.15 -12.78
N GLY A 72 -7.66 26.22 -11.95
CA GLY A 72 -8.23 24.87 -11.85
C GLY A 72 -7.97 24.03 -13.09
N PHE A 73 -8.88 23.11 -13.41
CA PHE A 73 -8.71 22.16 -14.50
C PHE A 73 -9.84 22.26 -15.52
N LEU A 74 -9.47 22.09 -16.79
CA LEU A 74 -10.41 21.89 -17.90
C LEU A 74 -11.01 20.49 -17.80
N SER A 75 -12.26 20.33 -18.15
CA SER A 75 -13.02 19.07 -18.00
C SER A 75 -13.30 18.37 -19.32
N ASP A 76 -13.71 19.16 -20.37
CA ASP A 76 -14.34 18.59 -21.55
C ASP A 76 -13.34 18.50 -22.69
N PHE A 77 -13.05 17.27 -23.14
CA PHE A 77 -12.15 16.95 -24.23
C PHE A 77 -12.82 15.95 -25.16
N ASP A 78 -12.78 16.19 -26.47
CA ASP A 78 -13.25 15.22 -27.46
C ASP A 78 -12.36 13.94 -27.47
N TYR A 79 -12.72 12.97 -28.30
CA TYR A 79 -11.98 11.71 -28.41
C TYR A 79 -10.50 11.87 -28.85
N SER A 80 -10.14 13.01 -29.46
CA SER A 80 -8.80 13.35 -29.95
C SER A 80 -8.07 14.33 -29.03
N TRP A 81 -8.55 14.55 -27.82
CA TRP A 81 -8.02 15.48 -26.80
C TRP A 81 -8.12 16.97 -27.15
N LYS A 82 -8.96 17.35 -28.10
CA LYS A 82 -9.28 18.77 -28.32
C LYS A 82 -10.24 19.25 -27.25
N ILE A 83 -10.01 20.47 -26.80
CA ILE A 83 -10.93 21.16 -25.86
C ILE A 83 -12.27 21.31 -26.56
N ASP A 84 -13.34 20.86 -25.89
CA ASP A 84 -14.72 20.90 -26.37
C ASP A 84 -15.65 21.44 -25.26
N GLY A 85 -16.77 22.05 -25.61
CA GLY A 85 -17.76 22.52 -24.65
C GLY A 85 -17.36 23.78 -23.85
N GLU A 86 -18.19 24.11 -22.87
CA GLU A 86 -18.11 25.36 -22.06
C GLU A 86 -17.02 25.34 -21.00
N GLN A 87 -16.43 24.20 -20.68
CA GLN A 87 -15.42 24.02 -19.63
C GLN A 87 -15.92 24.40 -18.22
N ASN A 88 -17.19 24.18 -17.94
CA ASN A 88 -17.72 24.33 -16.61
C ASN A 88 -16.99 23.43 -15.63
N LYS A 89 -16.76 23.89 -14.41
CA LYS A 89 -15.95 23.19 -13.41
C LYS A 89 -16.81 22.62 -12.30
N PHE A 90 -16.79 21.29 -12.22
CA PHE A 90 -17.48 20.52 -11.21
C PHE A 90 -16.52 20.22 -10.05
N ILE A 91 -16.94 20.50 -8.82
CA ILE A 91 -16.10 20.32 -7.63
C ILE A 91 -15.47 18.94 -7.54
N VAL A 92 -16.20 17.90 -7.92
CA VAL A 92 -15.74 16.51 -7.88
C VAL A 92 -14.54 16.30 -8.81
N THR A 93 -14.66 16.73 -10.07
CA THR A 93 -13.57 16.57 -11.06
C THR A 93 -12.35 17.42 -10.68
N GLN A 94 -12.56 18.65 -10.19
CA GLN A 94 -11.47 19.48 -9.70
C GLN A 94 -10.73 18.80 -8.55
N ALA A 95 -11.44 18.27 -7.56
CA ALA A 95 -10.85 17.55 -6.43
C ALA A 95 -10.18 16.24 -6.83
N ARG A 96 -10.75 15.51 -7.79
CA ARG A 96 -10.18 14.27 -8.35
C ARG A 96 -8.84 14.52 -9.05
N HIS A 97 -8.68 15.63 -9.78
CA HIS A 97 -7.38 16.01 -10.35
C HIS A 97 -6.35 16.33 -9.26
N ILE A 98 -6.74 17.01 -8.19
CA ILE A 98 -5.86 17.27 -7.04
C ILE A 98 -5.41 15.94 -6.44
N TRP A 99 -6.35 15.05 -6.17
CA TRP A 99 -6.08 13.75 -5.58
C TRP A 99 -5.14 12.91 -6.46
N SER A 100 -5.46 12.77 -7.74
CA SER A 100 -4.67 11.95 -8.69
C SER A 100 -3.22 12.44 -8.80
N THR A 101 -3.03 13.75 -8.91
CA THR A 101 -1.68 14.33 -9.05
C THR A 101 -0.90 14.31 -7.74
N ALA A 102 -1.56 14.48 -6.60
CA ALA A 102 -0.92 14.33 -5.29
C ALA A 102 -0.52 12.87 -5.01
N ASN A 103 -1.39 11.90 -5.34
CA ASN A 103 -1.10 10.47 -5.21
C ASN A 103 0.06 10.04 -6.12
N ALA A 104 0.03 10.47 -7.37
CA ALA A 104 1.12 10.20 -8.30
C ALA A 104 2.44 10.86 -7.87
N ALA A 105 2.40 12.08 -7.33
CA ALA A 105 3.61 12.74 -6.81
C ALA A 105 4.26 11.93 -5.67
N MET A 106 3.47 11.29 -4.83
CA MET A 106 3.98 10.35 -3.81
C MET A 106 4.47 9.05 -4.43
N PHE A 107 3.74 8.47 -5.37
CA PHE A 107 4.09 7.23 -6.05
C PHE A 107 5.39 7.33 -6.86
N TYR A 108 5.62 8.43 -7.55
CA TYR A 108 6.84 8.70 -8.33
C TYR A 108 8.01 9.27 -7.50
N GLN A 109 7.82 9.50 -6.20
CA GLN A 109 8.78 9.89 -5.15
C GLN A 109 9.68 11.11 -5.40
N LYS A 110 9.79 11.62 -6.62
CA LYS A 110 10.68 12.76 -6.97
C LYS A 110 10.01 13.80 -7.89
N ASP A 111 8.73 13.62 -8.21
CA ASP A 111 8.08 14.50 -9.18
C ASP A 111 7.45 15.72 -8.51
N ASN A 112 8.25 16.79 -8.42
CA ASN A 112 7.76 18.10 -8.00
C ASN A 112 6.75 18.71 -9.00
N ALA A 113 6.70 18.24 -10.26
CA ALA A 113 5.81 18.80 -11.27
C ALA A 113 4.36 18.43 -10.94
N LEU A 114 4.07 17.16 -10.66
CA LEU A 114 2.72 16.71 -10.30
C LEU A 114 2.23 17.33 -8.99
N ARG A 115 3.13 17.54 -8.00
CA ARG A 115 2.78 18.26 -6.77
C ARG A 115 2.41 19.73 -7.04
N LYS A 116 3.06 20.41 -7.98
CA LYS A 116 2.69 21.76 -8.42
C LYS A 116 1.34 21.79 -9.12
N VAL A 117 1.03 20.75 -9.90
CA VAL A 117 -0.29 20.61 -10.53
C VAL A 117 -1.38 20.47 -9.47
N ALA A 118 -1.16 19.63 -8.45
CA ALA A 118 -2.09 19.52 -7.31
C ALA A 118 -2.27 20.86 -6.58
N ALA A 119 -1.17 21.59 -6.32
CA ALA A 119 -1.20 22.90 -5.69
C ALA A 119 -2.03 23.92 -6.49
N HIS A 120 -1.94 23.90 -7.82
CA HIS A 120 -2.75 24.75 -8.71
C HIS A 120 -4.25 24.49 -8.50
N GLY A 121 -4.65 23.23 -8.42
CA GLY A 121 -6.04 22.86 -8.13
C GLY A 121 -6.50 23.30 -6.72
N VAL A 122 -5.67 23.10 -5.70
CA VAL A 122 -5.97 23.52 -4.32
C VAL A 122 -6.19 25.03 -4.23
N GLN A 123 -5.36 25.81 -4.92
CA GLN A 123 -5.52 27.26 -4.98
C GLN A 123 -6.86 27.66 -5.60
N PHE A 124 -7.27 26.98 -6.68
CA PHE A 124 -8.57 27.22 -7.32
C PHE A 124 -9.74 26.86 -6.40
N LEU A 125 -9.71 25.70 -5.72
CA LEU A 125 -10.74 25.33 -4.77
C LEU A 125 -10.91 26.39 -3.68
N LYS A 126 -9.81 26.80 -3.07
CA LYS A 126 -9.79 27.78 -1.97
C LYS A 126 -10.32 29.15 -2.40
N ASP A 127 -9.90 29.64 -3.54
CA ASP A 127 -10.16 31.03 -3.93
C ASP A 127 -11.46 31.22 -4.69
N LYS A 128 -11.89 30.17 -5.43
CA LYS A 128 -12.96 30.27 -6.43
C LYS A 128 -14.16 29.37 -6.14
N MET A 129 -13.98 28.18 -5.59
CA MET A 129 -15.08 27.24 -5.37
C MET A 129 -15.59 27.24 -3.92
N TRP A 130 -14.80 27.69 -2.95
CA TRP A 130 -15.26 27.87 -1.57
C TRP A 130 -16.20 29.07 -1.45
N ASP A 131 -17.42 28.85 -0.95
CA ASP A 131 -18.40 29.93 -0.69
C ASP A 131 -17.98 30.73 0.56
N LYS A 132 -17.46 31.93 0.34
CA LYS A 132 -16.94 32.79 1.42
C LYS A 132 -18.03 33.36 2.34
N GLU A 133 -19.31 33.31 1.92
CA GLU A 133 -20.44 33.81 2.69
C GLU A 133 -21.05 32.71 3.58
N TYR A 134 -21.29 31.49 3.02
CA TYR A 134 -21.99 30.41 3.71
C TYR A 134 -21.10 29.19 4.02
N GLY A 135 -19.85 29.19 3.60
CA GLY A 135 -18.96 28.02 3.70
C GLY A 135 -19.41 26.87 2.78
N GLY A 136 -18.60 25.81 2.75
CA GLY A 136 -18.80 24.68 1.83
C GLY A 136 -18.51 25.05 0.38
N PHE A 137 -18.36 24.03 -0.46
CA PHE A 137 -18.04 24.21 -1.87
C PHE A 137 -19.30 24.30 -2.73
N TYR A 138 -19.28 25.21 -3.71
CA TYR A 138 -20.25 25.20 -4.82
C TYR A 138 -20.17 23.86 -5.56
N ASP A 139 -21.30 23.32 -5.99
CA ASP A 139 -21.32 22.09 -6.76
C ASP A 139 -20.67 22.26 -8.13
N GLN A 140 -21.08 23.32 -8.84
CA GLN A 140 -20.51 23.67 -10.13
C GLN A 140 -20.32 25.19 -10.27
N VAL A 141 -19.28 25.55 -11.01
CA VAL A 141 -19.03 26.95 -11.43
C VAL A 141 -18.75 26.97 -12.92
N THR A 142 -18.98 28.14 -13.55
CA THR A 142 -18.53 28.37 -14.95
C THR A 142 -17.00 28.28 -15.03
N ARG A 143 -16.43 28.29 -16.22
CA ARG A 143 -14.97 28.36 -16.39
C ARG A 143 -14.37 29.58 -15.65
N GLN A 144 -15.07 30.72 -15.64
CA GLN A 144 -14.67 31.97 -14.94
C GLN A 144 -14.97 31.96 -13.47
N ALA A 145 -15.44 30.81 -12.93
CA ALA A 145 -15.75 30.60 -11.52
C ALA A 145 -17.02 31.29 -10.99
N GLU A 146 -17.97 31.58 -11.84
CA GLU A 146 -19.30 32.04 -11.39
C GLU A 146 -20.17 30.83 -11.00
N PRO A 147 -20.82 30.82 -9.83
CA PRO A 147 -21.66 29.70 -9.38
C PRO A 147 -22.81 29.43 -10.35
N ILE A 148 -22.92 28.17 -10.80
CA ILE A 148 -23.99 27.73 -11.69
C ILE A 148 -25.26 27.48 -10.86
N LYS A 149 -26.35 28.03 -11.35
CA LYS A 149 -27.67 27.76 -10.79
C LYS A 149 -28.29 26.53 -11.47
N GLU A 150 -28.65 25.58 -10.67
CA GLU A 150 -29.47 24.46 -11.06
C GLU A 150 -30.93 24.83 -10.79
N ASP A 151 -31.70 25.04 -11.85
CA ASP A 151 -33.09 25.48 -11.78
C ASP A 151 -33.34 26.78 -10.97
N GLY A 152 -32.43 27.72 -11.11
CA GLY A 152 -32.47 29.01 -10.39
C GLY A 152 -31.89 28.95 -8.99
N VAL A 153 -31.54 27.78 -8.47
CA VAL A 153 -30.95 27.57 -7.12
C VAL A 153 -29.49 27.17 -7.23
N ILE A 154 -28.64 27.78 -6.41
CA ILE A 154 -27.26 27.32 -6.22
C ILE A 154 -27.31 26.15 -5.23
N LEU A 155 -26.83 24.99 -5.66
CA LEU A 155 -26.79 23.79 -4.84
C LEU A 155 -25.40 23.52 -4.28
N LYS A 156 -25.37 22.85 -3.13
CA LYS A 156 -24.20 22.20 -2.54
C LYS A 156 -24.53 20.74 -2.28
N ARG A 157 -23.60 19.85 -2.59
CA ARG A 157 -23.81 18.42 -2.39
C ARG A 157 -22.79 17.85 -1.41
N ALA A 158 -23.22 16.88 -0.58
CA ALA A 158 -22.35 16.12 0.30
C ALA A 158 -21.24 15.42 -0.50
N TYR A 159 -21.63 14.82 -1.63
CA TYR A 159 -20.70 14.18 -2.58
C TYR A 159 -19.54 15.09 -3.04
N GLY A 160 -19.84 16.30 -3.49
CA GLY A 160 -18.82 17.25 -3.95
C GLY A 160 -17.91 17.73 -2.81
N ASN A 161 -18.49 18.00 -1.64
CA ASN A 161 -17.73 18.39 -0.46
C ASN A 161 -16.86 17.24 0.09
N ALA A 162 -17.33 15.96 -0.03
CA ALA A 162 -16.54 14.79 0.28
C ALA A 162 -15.29 14.71 -0.61
N PHE A 163 -15.42 14.85 -1.91
CA PHE A 163 -14.26 14.85 -2.82
C PHE A 163 -13.29 16.01 -2.55
N ALA A 164 -13.80 17.18 -2.18
CA ALA A 164 -12.94 18.29 -1.77
C ALA A 164 -12.09 17.92 -0.56
N ILE A 165 -12.69 17.33 0.49
CA ILE A 165 -11.96 16.81 1.66
C ILE A 165 -10.90 15.78 1.21
N TYR A 166 -11.28 14.85 0.34
CA TYR A 166 -10.43 13.76 -0.12
C TYR A 166 -9.18 14.27 -0.85
N GLY A 167 -9.36 15.16 -1.81
CA GLY A 167 -8.25 15.79 -2.55
C GLY A 167 -7.34 16.64 -1.66
N LEU A 168 -7.93 17.45 -0.77
CA LEU A 168 -7.19 18.34 0.14
C LEU A 168 -6.39 17.55 1.19
N ALA A 169 -6.96 16.49 1.77
CA ALA A 169 -6.29 15.65 2.76
C ALA A 169 -5.09 14.92 2.15
N LEU A 170 -5.23 14.33 0.97
CA LEU A 170 -4.12 13.68 0.28
C LEU A 170 -3.06 14.68 -0.16
N TYR A 171 -3.45 15.85 -0.67
CA TYR A 171 -2.48 16.89 -0.99
C TYR A 171 -1.68 17.34 0.23
N TYR A 172 -2.31 17.46 1.40
CA TYR A 172 -1.59 17.73 2.66
C TYR A 172 -0.54 16.63 2.94
N ARG A 173 -0.88 15.36 2.76
CA ARG A 173 0.08 14.25 2.92
C ARG A 173 1.27 14.36 1.96
N ALA A 174 1.03 14.78 0.74
CA ALA A 174 2.06 14.90 -0.30
C ALA A 174 2.93 16.16 -0.16
N SER A 175 2.44 17.22 0.49
CA SER A 175 3.07 18.55 0.48
C SER A 175 3.41 19.11 1.85
N GLY A 176 2.68 18.72 2.92
CA GLY A 176 2.72 19.35 4.23
C GLY A 176 1.98 20.70 4.29
N ASP A 177 1.20 21.07 3.28
CA ASP A 177 0.49 22.35 3.23
C ASP A 177 -0.67 22.43 4.23
N SER A 178 -0.42 23.08 5.36
CA SER A 178 -1.41 23.26 6.45
C SER A 178 -2.67 24.03 6.03
N ILE A 179 -2.64 24.83 4.97
CA ILE A 179 -3.81 25.54 4.45
C ILE A 179 -4.79 24.53 3.85
N ALA A 180 -4.29 23.56 3.11
CA ALA A 180 -5.12 22.48 2.56
C ALA A 180 -5.77 21.64 3.66
N LEU A 181 -5.02 21.26 4.69
CA LEU A 181 -5.58 20.52 5.84
C LEU A 181 -6.66 21.35 6.54
N LYS A 182 -6.42 22.65 6.79
CA LYS A 182 -7.40 23.52 7.43
C LYS A 182 -8.69 23.61 6.61
N LEU A 183 -8.58 23.75 5.29
CA LEU A 183 -9.76 23.81 4.42
C LEU A 183 -10.53 22.48 4.40
N ALA A 184 -9.84 21.34 4.47
CA ALA A 184 -10.48 20.03 4.62
C ALA A 184 -11.23 19.90 5.95
N GLN A 185 -10.65 20.37 7.05
CA GLN A 185 -11.28 20.43 8.37
C GLN A 185 -12.51 21.34 8.39
N GLU A 186 -12.41 22.54 7.82
CA GLU A 186 -13.53 23.48 7.68
C GLU A 186 -14.68 22.86 6.85
N THR A 187 -14.35 22.11 5.81
CA THR A 187 -15.34 21.40 4.99
C THR A 187 -16.02 20.28 5.77
N PHE A 188 -15.27 19.51 6.57
CA PHE A 188 -15.84 18.50 7.46
C PHE A 188 -16.83 19.13 8.46
N TRP A 189 -16.44 20.21 9.14
CA TRP A 189 -17.33 20.88 10.09
C TRP A 189 -18.54 21.54 9.43
N TRP A 190 -18.38 21.99 8.18
CA TRP A 190 -19.52 22.45 7.40
C TRP A 190 -20.51 21.32 7.11
N LEU A 191 -20.05 20.13 6.74
CA LEU A 191 -20.91 18.96 6.54
C LEU A 191 -21.60 18.52 7.85
N GLU A 192 -20.88 18.51 8.97
CA GLU A 192 -21.45 18.22 10.28
C GLU A 192 -22.61 19.17 10.64
N LYS A 193 -22.46 20.44 10.34
CA LYS A 193 -23.46 21.45 10.65
C LYS A 193 -24.68 21.41 9.72
N HIS A 194 -24.45 21.12 8.43
CA HIS A 194 -25.45 21.36 7.38
C HIS A 194 -25.99 20.10 6.72
N SER A 195 -25.24 19.02 6.70
CA SER A 195 -25.62 17.79 6.00
C SER A 195 -25.86 16.60 6.93
N TYR A 196 -25.24 16.54 8.11
CA TYR A 196 -25.41 15.43 9.04
C TYR A 196 -26.85 15.32 9.54
N ASP A 197 -27.42 14.11 9.55
CA ASP A 197 -28.74 13.82 10.12
C ASP A 197 -28.62 13.23 11.54
N PRO A 198 -28.86 14.03 12.59
CA PRO A 198 -28.72 13.54 13.96
C PRO A 198 -29.82 12.55 14.38
N THR A 199 -30.90 12.44 13.58
CA THR A 199 -32.04 11.55 13.91
C THR A 199 -31.80 10.13 13.41
N TYR A 200 -31.37 10.00 12.15
CA TYR A 200 -31.23 8.69 11.48
C TYR A 200 -29.79 8.37 11.09
N GLY A 201 -28.85 9.25 11.44
CA GLY A 201 -27.44 9.11 11.04
C GLY A 201 -27.20 9.31 9.54
N GLY A 202 -25.92 9.32 9.15
CA GLY A 202 -25.52 9.62 7.80
C GLY A 202 -25.77 11.08 7.39
N TYR A 203 -25.75 11.37 6.11
CA TYR A 203 -25.75 12.73 5.59
C TYR A 203 -26.81 12.92 4.53
N PHE A 204 -27.42 14.12 4.50
CA PHE A 204 -28.30 14.52 3.39
C PHE A 204 -27.44 14.81 2.16
N GLN A 205 -27.86 14.29 0.98
CA GLN A 205 -27.05 14.44 -0.23
C GLN A 205 -27.04 15.85 -0.81
N THR A 206 -28.12 16.64 -0.63
CA THR A 206 -28.27 17.95 -1.28
C THR A 206 -28.71 19.03 -0.30
N MET A 207 -28.10 20.19 -0.37
CA MET A 207 -28.38 21.40 0.38
C MET A 207 -28.54 22.61 -0.56
N SER A 208 -29.30 23.64 -0.13
CA SER A 208 -29.26 24.95 -0.74
C SER A 208 -27.90 25.64 -0.50
N ARG A 209 -27.65 26.81 -1.15
CA ARG A 209 -26.39 27.56 -1.01
C ARG A 209 -26.06 27.89 0.45
N ASP A 210 -27.08 28.30 1.24
CA ASP A 210 -26.95 28.65 2.65
C ASP A 210 -26.85 27.43 3.59
N GLY A 211 -26.83 26.22 3.02
CA GLY A 211 -26.65 24.96 3.75
C GLY A 211 -27.92 24.37 4.36
N VAL A 212 -29.11 24.75 3.91
CA VAL A 212 -30.34 24.10 4.36
C VAL A 212 -30.53 22.78 3.61
N PRO A 213 -30.60 21.63 4.33
CA PRO A 213 -30.73 20.32 3.66
C PRO A 213 -32.16 20.05 3.16
N PHE A 214 -32.26 19.42 2.00
CA PHE A 214 -33.54 18.94 1.48
C PHE A 214 -33.92 17.61 2.12
N LYS A 215 -34.48 17.66 3.33
CA LYS A 215 -34.74 16.51 4.20
C LYS A 215 -35.74 15.50 3.63
N GLU A 216 -36.65 15.95 2.77
CA GLU A 216 -37.66 15.09 2.10
C GLU A 216 -37.30 14.82 0.63
N GLY A 217 -36.09 15.23 0.21
CA GLY A 217 -35.67 15.19 -1.16
C GLY A 217 -35.94 16.47 -1.94
N TYR A 218 -35.51 16.50 -3.18
CA TYR A 218 -35.58 17.65 -4.07
C TYR A 218 -36.28 17.28 -5.37
N LEU A 219 -37.19 18.15 -5.79
CA LEU A 219 -37.94 18.02 -7.07
C LEU A 219 -37.39 19.11 -8.01
N PRO A 220 -36.52 18.78 -8.98
CA PRO A 220 -36.13 19.75 -10.00
C PRO A 220 -37.32 20.16 -10.86
N PRO A 221 -37.36 21.42 -11.40
CA PRO A 221 -38.42 21.86 -12.31
C PRO A 221 -38.52 21.02 -13.60
N LYS A 222 -39.72 21.12 -14.23
CA LYS A 222 -40.18 20.24 -15.32
C LYS A 222 -39.28 20.25 -16.61
N ASN A 223 -38.43 21.23 -16.79
CA ASN A 223 -37.67 21.47 -18.03
C ASN A 223 -36.21 21.04 -18.01
N ASP A 224 -35.77 20.29 -17.01
CA ASP A 224 -34.36 19.85 -16.90
C ASP A 224 -34.12 18.62 -17.80
N ASN A 225 -33.41 18.84 -18.92
CA ASN A 225 -33.02 17.79 -19.87
C ASN A 225 -31.97 16.78 -19.32
N ARG A 226 -31.37 17.04 -18.15
CA ARG A 226 -30.39 16.14 -17.49
C ARG A 226 -31.05 14.87 -16.98
N PHE A 227 -32.35 14.92 -16.72
CA PHE A 227 -33.18 13.77 -16.29
C PHE A 227 -33.89 13.08 -17.45
N ARG A 228 -33.20 12.88 -18.55
CA ARG A 228 -33.74 12.22 -19.79
C ARG A 228 -34.38 10.86 -19.51
N ASN A 229 -34.05 10.23 -18.39
CA ASN A 229 -34.58 8.91 -17.98
C ASN A 229 -35.80 8.99 -17.04
N GLY A 230 -36.49 10.12 -16.97
CA GLY A 230 -37.71 10.25 -16.18
C GLY A 230 -37.57 10.57 -14.69
N TYR A 231 -36.33 10.77 -14.23
CA TYR A 231 -36.03 11.13 -12.85
C TYR A 231 -36.41 12.57 -12.57
N ARG A 232 -37.42 12.75 -11.74
CA ARG A 232 -37.87 14.07 -11.26
C ARG A 232 -37.66 14.27 -9.75
N PHE A 233 -37.12 13.27 -9.08
CA PHE A 233 -36.98 13.32 -7.62
C PHE A 233 -35.57 12.93 -7.22
N VAL A 234 -34.89 13.84 -6.53
CA VAL A 234 -33.59 13.55 -5.90
C VAL A 234 -33.87 13.18 -4.46
N PRO A 235 -33.70 11.91 -4.07
CA PRO A 235 -33.98 11.46 -2.71
C PRO A 235 -33.11 12.17 -1.66
N PRO A 236 -33.50 12.16 -0.38
CA PRO A 236 -32.71 12.85 0.65
C PRO A 236 -31.35 12.18 0.93
N LYS A 237 -31.23 10.87 0.69
CA LYS A 237 -30.01 10.06 0.96
C LYS A 237 -29.73 9.09 -0.17
N ASP A 238 -28.45 8.87 -0.42
CA ASP A 238 -27.94 7.97 -1.46
C ASP A 238 -26.69 7.21 -1.01
N GLN A 239 -26.43 6.09 -1.67
CA GLN A 239 -25.23 5.31 -1.42
C GLN A 239 -23.96 6.03 -1.90
N ASN A 240 -24.02 6.75 -3.04
CA ASN A 240 -22.87 7.36 -3.68
C ASN A 240 -22.24 8.45 -2.79
N SER A 241 -23.05 9.36 -2.24
CA SER A 241 -22.56 10.31 -1.23
C SER A 241 -22.00 9.60 0.01
N SER A 242 -22.64 8.51 0.45
CA SER A 242 -22.26 7.79 1.67
C SER A 242 -20.90 7.09 1.52
N ILE A 243 -20.63 6.42 0.40
CA ILE A 243 -19.35 5.72 0.18
C ILE A 243 -18.19 6.70 -0.02
N HIS A 244 -18.41 7.84 -0.67
CA HIS A 244 -17.37 8.85 -0.86
C HIS A 244 -17.15 9.74 0.37
N LEU A 245 -18.14 9.87 1.27
CA LEU A 245 -17.93 10.39 2.62
C LEU A 245 -17.07 9.41 3.44
N LEU A 246 -17.33 8.10 3.36
CA LEU A 246 -16.48 7.09 3.99
C LEU A 246 -15.03 7.21 3.50
N GLU A 247 -14.84 7.29 2.20
CA GLU A 247 -13.52 7.42 1.54
C GLU A 247 -12.79 8.70 2.00
N SER A 248 -13.46 9.83 1.93
CA SER A 248 -12.88 11.13 2.28
C SER A 248 -12.56 11.26 3.77
N PHE A 249 -13.44 10.76 4.64
CA PHE A 249 -13.21 10.75 6.08
C PHE A 249 -12.09 9.77 6.46
N THR A 250 -11.95 8.67 5.74
CA THR A 250 -10.80 7.74 5.87
C THR A 250 -9.49 8.47 5.60
N GLU A 251 -9.40 9.20 4.48
CA GLU A 251 -8.17 9.92 4.12
C GLU A 251 -7.89 11.10 5.06
N LEU A 252 -8.94 11.85 5.48
CA LEU A 252 -8.79 12.93 6.44
C LEU A 252 -8.37 12.41 7.82
N TYR A 253 -8.91 11.27 8.27
CA TYR A 253 -8.59 10.69 9.57
C TYR A 253 -7.12 10.22 9.66
N LYS A 254 -6.53 9.77 8.55
CA LYS A 254 -5.10 9.42 8.47
C LYS A 254 -4.17 10.61 8.79
N VAL A 255 -4.63 11.85 8.61
CA VAL A 255 -3.83 13.08 8.81
C VAL A 255 -4.33 13.95 9.94
N TRP A 256 -5.54 13.74 10.38
CA TRP A 256 -6.20 14.47 11.46
C TRP A 256 -7.10 13.53 12.29
N PRO A 257 -6.53 12.81 13.27
CA PRO A 257 -7.26 11.81 14.06
C PRO A 257 -8.17 12.46 15.13
N ASP A 258 -9.13 13.28 14.69
CA ASP A 258 -10.12 13.93 15.53
C ASP A 258 -11.17 12.94 16.07
N THR A 259 -11.67 13.16 17.28
CA THR A 259 -12.61 12.25 17.95
C THR A 259 -13.96 12.22 17.25
N VAL A 260 -14.49 13.37 16.80
CA VAL A 260 -15.79 13.44 16.11
C VAL A 260 -15.66 12.78 14.73
N LEU A 261 -14.57 13.09 14.01
CA LEU A 261 -14.29 12.45 12.72
C LEU A 261 -14.20 10.93 12.84
N LYS A 262 -13.53 10.42 13.90
CA LYS A 262 -13.46 8.97 14.20
C LYS A 262 -14.84 8.37 14.40
N GLU A 263 -15.68 9.04 15.17
CA GLU A 263 -17.05 8.59 15.44
C GLU A 263 -17.88 8.54 14.14
N ARG A 264 -17.79 9.59 13.31
CA ARG A 264 -18.49 9.66 12.03
C ARG A 264 -18.01 8.62 11.03
N LEU A 265 -16.69 8.42 10.92
CA LEU A 265 -16.11 7.39 10.07
C LEU A 265 -16.57 5.99 10.52
N SER A 266 -16.53 5.71 11.82
CA SER A 266 -17.04 4.44 12.37
C SER A 266 -18.52 4.25 12.14
N SER A 267 -19.31 5.32 12.22
CA SER A 267 -20.77 5.29 11.97
C SER A 267 -21.09 5.05 10.50
N LEU A 268 -20.36 5.72 9.58
CA LEU A 268 -20.51 5.50 8.14
C LEU A 268 -20.14 4.08 7.73
N LEU A 269 -19.03 3.54 8.27
CA LEU A 269 -18.65 2.15 8.00
C LEU A 269 -19.77 1.18 8.37
N ARG A 270 -20.35 1.33 9.58
CA ARG A 270 -21.49 0.50 10.00
C ARG A 270 -22.73 0.73 9.16
N LEU A 271 -23.05 1.97 8.81
CA LEU A 271 -24.20 2.32 7.99
C LEU A 271 -24.13 1.67 6.61
N ILE A 272 -22.99 1.78 5.93
CA ILE A 272 -22.79 1.20 4.60
C ILE A 272 -22.83 -0.32 4.68
N ARG A 273 -22.08 -0.90 5.63
CA ARG A 273 -21.94 -2.34 5.79
C ARG A 273 -23.23 -3.04 6.20
N ASP A 274 -23.99 -2.46 7.15
CA ASP A 274 -25.07 -3.15 7.86
C ASP A 274 -26.47 -2.70 7.42
N VAL A 275 -26.59 -1.53 6.73
CA VAL A 275 -27.88 -0.94 6.33
C VAL A 275 -27.98 -0.76 4.81
N ILE A 276 -26.99 -0.10 4.19
CA ILE A 276 -27.02 0.19 2.74
C ILE A 276 -26.73 -1.07 1.93
N THR A 277 -25.84 -1.94 2.42
CA THR A 277 -25.55 -3.23 1.79
C THR A 277 -26.64 -4.23 2.11
N THR A 278 -27.27 -4.78 1.08
CA THR A 278 -28.37 -5.76 1.22
C THR A 278 -27.85 -7.12 1.70
N GLU A 279 -28.76 -7.96 2.20
CA GLU A 279 -28.42 -9.34 2.52
C GLU A 279 -27.86 -10.16 1.34
N LYS A 280 -28.14 -9.77 0.11
CA LYS A 280 -27.62 -10.42 -1.10
C LYS A 280 -26.20 -9.97 -1.46
N GLY A 281 -25.70 -8.86 -0.91
CA GLY A 281 -24.36 -8.34 -1.13
C GLY A 281 -24.28 -7.30 -2.24
N TYR A 282 -25.33 -6.48 -2.45
CA TYR A 282 -25.29 -5.31 -3.32
C TYR A 282 -25.85 -4.09 -2.60
N LEU A 283 -25.54 -2.90 -3.07
CA LEU A 283 -25.94 -1.63 -2.45
C LEU A 283 -27.35 -1.21 -2.83
N THR A 284 -28.10 -0.67 -1.87
CA THR A 284 -29.29 0.13 -2.14
C THR A 284 -28.85 1.50 -2.62
N LEU A 285 -29.27 1.93 -3.81
CA LEU A 285 -28.79 3.19 -4.43
C LEU A 285 -29.34 4.43 -3.74
N PHE A 286 -30.67 4.47 -3.49
CA PHE A 286 -31.35 5.61 -2.92
C PHE A 286 -32.27 5.20 -1.76
N SER A 287 -32.35 6.07 -0.75
CA SER A 287 -33.16 5.85 0.43
C SER A 287 -33.97 7.09 0.84
N ARG A 288 -35.02 6.86 1.56
CA ARG A 288 -35.70 7.89 2.33
C ARG A 288 -34.81 8.36 3.47
N ARG A 289 -35.23 9.39 4.19
CA ARG A 289 -34.46 9.94 5.30
C ARG A 289 -34.09 8.90 6.37
N ASP A 290 -34.99 7.96 6.65
CA ASP A 290 -34.85 6.89 7.64
C ASP A 290 -34.09 5.64 7.11
N TRP A 291 -33.47 5.75 5.97
CA TRP A 291 -32.78 4.68 5.23
C TRP A 291 -33.68 3.60 4.64
N THR A 292 -35.03 3.78 4.66
CA THR A 292 -35.91 2.90 3.92
C THR A 292 -35.57 2.96 2.42
N PRO A 293 -35.27 1.82 1.77
CA PRO A 293 -34.94 1.79 0.35
C PRO A 293 -36.04 2.34 -0.55
N ILE A 294 -35.66 3.10 -1.56
CA ILE A 294 -36.55 3.46 -2.66
C ILE A 294 -36.41 2.38 -3.72
N SER A 295 -37.49 1.67 -4.01
CA SER A 295 -37.48 0.59 -5.00
C SER A 295 -38.79 0.58 -5.80
N TYR A 296 -38.66 0.27 -7.07
CA TYR A 296 -39.75 0.12 -8.04
C TYR A 296 -39.96 -1.33 -8.47
N LYS A 297 -39.23 -2.29 -7.85
CA LYS A 297 -39.28 -3.71 -8.27
C LYS A 297 -40.66 -4.33 -8.31
N ASP A 298 -41.54 -3.93 -7.40
CA ASP A 298 -42.94 -4.44 -7.28
C ASP A 298 -43.97 -3.59 -8.05
N SER A 299 -43.50 -2.57 -8.79
CA SER A 299 -44.35 -1.72 -9.64
C SER A 299 -44.68 -2.41 -10.98
N ALA A 300 -45.61 -1.82 -11.76
CA ALA A 300 -45.87 -2.27 -13.13
C ALA A 300 -44.60 -2.24 -14.01
N ALA A 301 -44.52 -3.06 -15.03
CA ALA A 301 -43.33 -3.25 -15.83
C ALA A 301 -42.80 -1.94 -16.44
N ASP A 302 -43.70 -1.12 -17.00
CA ASP A 302 -43.36 0.17 -17.61
C ASP A 302 -42.83 1.19 -16.58
N VAL A 303 -43.30 1.12 -15.32
CA VAL A 303 -42.81 1.96 -14.23
C VAL A 303 -41.41 1.49 -13.80
N ARG A 304 -41.18 0.18 -13.67
CA ARG A 304 -39.88 -0.38 -13.38
C ARG A 304 -38.86 0.03 -14.42
N GLU A 305 -39.15 -0.19 -15.71
CA GLU A 305 -38.23 0.08 -16.82
C GLU A 305 -37.82 1.55 -16.86
N ARG A 306 -38.74 2.47 -16.61
CA ARG A 306 -38.43 3.91 -16.51
C ARG A 306 -37.59 4.28 -15.29
N ASN A 307 -37.56 3.44 -14.27
CA ASN A 307 -36.90 3.72 -13.00
C ASN A 307 -35.74 2.74 -12.69
N TYR A 308 -35.26 1.94 -13.63
CA TYR A 308 -34.12 1.04 -13.40
C TYR A 308 -32.90 1.76 -12.83
N GLY A 309 -32.62 2.99 -13.26
CA GLY A 309 -31.56 3.81 -12.73
C GLY A 309 -31.67 4.13 -11.23
N SER A 310 -32.86 3.96 -10.61
CA SER A 310 -33.11 4.28 -9.21
C SER A 310 -32.76 3.17 -8.24
N ASP A 311 -32.90 1.91 -8.67
CA ASP A 311 -32.85 0.75 -7.79
C ASP A 311 -32.24 -0.49 -8.46
N HIS A 312 -31.43 -0.29 -9.53
CA HIS A 312 -30.66 -1.37 -10.12
C HIS A 312 -29.49 -1.77 -9.21
N VAL A 313 -28.95 -2.95 -9.46
CA VAL A 313 -27.69 -3.40 -8.89
C VAL A 313 -26.55 -2.76 -9.68
N SER A 314 -25.77 -1.91 -9.08
CA SER A 314 -24.57 -1.31 -9.69
C SER A 314 -23.34 -2.11 -9.28
N TYR A 315 -22.94 -3.06 -10.12
CA TYR A 315 -21.83 -3.96 -9.79
C TYR A 315 -20.49 -3.22 -9.62
N GLY A 316 -20.26 -2.13 -10.35
CA GLY A 316 -19.09 -1.26 -10.19
C GLY A 316 -19.01 -0.64 -8.81
N HIS A 317 -20.10 -0.07 -8.30
CA HIS A 317 -20.14 0.47 -6.94
C HIS A 317 -20.02 -0.61 -5.86
N ASP A 318 -20.57 -1.81 -6.10
CA ASP A 318 -20.45 -2.91 -5.14
C ASP A 318 -18.99 -3.32 -4.94
N VAL A 319 -18.20 -3.49 -6.01
CA VAL A 319 -16.77 -3.84 -5.91
C VAL A 319 -15.95 -2.68 -5.35
N GLU A 320 -16.24 -1.42 -5.73
CA GLU A 320 -15.57 -0.24 -5.18
C GLU A 320 -15.80 -0.14 -3.67
N THR A 321 -17.04 -0.25 -3.22
CA THR A 321 -17.40 -0.15 -1.79
C THR A 321 -16.75 -1.25 -0.96
N ALA A 322 -16.57 -2.45 -1.52
CA ALA A 322 -15.95 -3.57 -0.81
C ALA A 322 -14.55 -3.22 -0.30
N TYR A 323 -13.71 -2.57 -1.11
CA TYR A 323 -12.38 -2.20 -0.64
C TYR A 323 -12.39 -0.90 0.18
N LEU A 324 -13.25 0.09 -0.13
CA LEU A 324 -13.35 1.32 0.66
C LEU A 324 -13.73 1.05 2.13
N MET A 325 -14.61 0.08 2.37
CA MET A 325 -14.95 -0.36 3.74
C MET A 325 -13.75 -0.97 4.46
N LEU A 326 -12.91 -1.74 3.76
CA LEU A 326 -11.71 -2.35 4.34
C LEU A 326 -10.64 -1.28 4.65
N GLU A 327 -10.45 -0.31 3.77
CA GLU A 327 -9.56 0.84 4.03
C GLU A 327 -10.03 1.67 5.23
N ALA A 328 -11.33 1.89 5.38
CA ALA A 328 -11.89 2.60 6.53
C ALA A 328 -11.70 1.81 7.84
N SER A 329 -11.92 0.49 7.81
CA SER A 329 -11.68 -0.40 8.95
C SER A 329 -10.21 -0.38 9.38
N GLU A 330 -9.30 -0.41 8.42
CA GLU A 330 -7.86 -0.32 8.66
C GLU A 330 -7.47 1.05 9.27
N ALA A 331 -7.93 2.15 8.68
CA ALA A 331 -7.67 3.49 9.21
C ALA A 331 -8.21 3.70 10.63
N LEU A 332 -9.33 3.06 10.97
CA LEU A 332 -9.88 3.05 12.33
C LEU A 332 -9.11 2.16 13.31
N GLY A 333 -8.14 1.38 12.82
CA GLY A 333 -7.37 0.43 13.63
C GLY A 333 -8.20 -0.75 14.15
N ILE A 334 -9.27 -1.16 13.43
CA ILE A 334 -10.11 -2.29 13.83
C ILE A 334 -9.38 -3.58 13.50
N LYS A 335 -8.79 -4.21 14.52
CA LYS A 335 -8.03 -5.45 14.35
C LYS A 335 -8.95 -6.61 13.97
N ASN A 336 -8.55 -7.38 12.95
CA ASN A 336 -9.25 -8.60 12.52
C ASN A 336 -10.75 -8.37 12.25
N ASP A 337 -11.09 -7.31 11.53
CA ASP A 337 -12.48 -7.01 11.18
C ASP A 337 -13.06 -8.03 10.19
N THR A 338 -13.30 -9.24 10.70
CA THR A 338 -13.87 -10.35 9.92
C THR A 338 -15.29 -10.03 9.42
N THR A 339 -16.00 -9.12 10.09
CA THR A 339 -17.36 -8.72 9.68
C THR A 339 -17.30 -7.90 8.39
N THR A 340 -16.48 -6.85 8.36
CA THR A 340 -16.32 -6.01 7.16
C THR A 340 -15.71 -6.83 6.02
N LEU A 341 -14.71 -7.66 6.30
CA LEU A 341 -14.11 -8.54 5.30
C LEU A 341 -15.14 -9.50 4.69
N ARG A 342 -15.98 -10.14 5.51
CA ARG A 342 -17.02 -11.06 5.04
C ARG A 342 -18.07 -10.37 4.18
N ILE A 343 -18.49 -9.15 4.54
CA ILE A 343 -19.45 -8.39 3.74
C ILE A 343 -18.79 -7.89 2.43
N GLY A 344 -17.58 -7.35 2.48
CA GLY A 344 -16.84 -6.95 1.27
C GLY A 344 -16.65 -8.12 0.29
N LYS A 345 -16.22 -9.30 0.82
CA LYS A 345 -16.16 -10.52 0.00
C LYS A 345 -17.51 -10.86 -0.64
N LYS A 346 -18.59 -10.82 0.14
CA LYS A 346 -19.93 -11.10 -0.35
C LYS A 346 -20.36 -10.17 -1.49
N MET A 347 -19.96 -8.89 -1.44
CA MET A 347 -20.25 -7.92 -2.50
C MET A 347 -19.48 -8.25 -3.79
N VAL A 348 -18.19 -8.56 -3.66
CA VAL A 348 -17.36 -8.99 -4.81
C VAL A 348 -17.86 -10.31 -5.40
N ASP A 349 -18.21 -11.28 -4.57
CA ASP A 349 -18.80 -12.56 -5.00
C ASP A 349 -20.11 -12.36 -5.74
N HIS A 350 -20.97 -11.47 -5.24
CA HIS A 350 -22.25 -11.15 -5.88
C HIS A 350 -22.02 -10.54 -7.27
N ALA A 351 -21.11 -9.59 -7.40
CA ALA A 351 -20.76 -8.98 -8.67
C ALA A 351 -20.20 -10.01 -9.66
N LEU A 352 -19.27 -10.86 -9.25
CA LEU A 352 -18.71 -11.93 -10.08
C LEU A 352 -19.72 -13.00 -10.51
N ARG A 353 -20.68 -13.36 -9.64
CA ARG A 353 -21.67 -14.38 -9.96
C ARG A 353 -22.79 -13.89 -10.87
N ASN A 354 -23.04 -12.58 -10.92
CA ASN A 354 -24.21 -12.01 -11.57
C ASN A 354 -23.92 -10.97 -12.65
N GLY A 355 -22.76 -10.30 -12.59
CA GLY A 355 -22.38 -9.21 -13.51
C GLY A 355 -21.10 -9.49 -14.31
N TRP A 356 -20.49 -10.65 -14.17
CA TRP A 356 -19.24 -10.99 -14.84
C TRP A 356 -19.47 -11.57 -16.24
N ASP A 357 -18.76 -11.05 -17.24
CA ASP A 357 -18.69 -11.64 -18.58
C ASP A 357 -17.62 -12.77 -18.61
N ASN A 358 -18.10 -14.01 -18.73
CA ASN A 358 -17.23 -15.19 -18.75
C ASN A 358 -16.47 -15.40 -20.06
N GLU A 359 -16.89 -14.74 -21.14
CA GLU A 359 -16.28 -14.92 -22.47
C GLU A 359 -15.10 -13.97 -22.66
N ARG A 360 -15.30 -12.68 -22.33
CA ARG A 360 -14.32 -11.62 -22.61
C ARG A 360 -13.67 -11.03 -21.37
N GLY A 361 -14.24 -11.29 -20.20
CA GLY A 361 -13.91 -10.56 -18.99
C GLY A 361 -14.68 -9.24 -18.87
N GLY A 362 -14.50 -8.55 -17.78
CA GLY A 362 -15.19 -7.31 -17.49
C GLY A 362 -16.46 -7.47 -16.69
N ILE A 363 -16.83 -6.44 -15.94
CA ILE A 363 -18.05 -6.36 -15.15
C ILE A 363 -19.10 -5.54 -15.90
N ILE A 364 -20.26 -6.14 -16.14
CA ILE A 364 -21.44 -5.46 -16.72
C ILE A 364 -21.96 -4.43 -15.69
N ASP A 365 -22.39 -3.26 -16.15
CA ASP A 365 -22.72 -2.13 -15.30
C ASP A 365 -23.95 -2.38 -14.38
N GLY A 366 -25.07 -2.93 -14.93
CA GLY A 366 -26.27 -2.99 -14.14
C GLY A 366 -27.14 -4.22 -14.28
N GLY A 367 -27.49 -4.79 -13.13
CA GLY A 367 -28.49 -5.85 -12.98
C GLY A 367 -29.75 -5.38 -12.30
N TYR A 368 -30.83 -6.18 -12.38
CA TYR A 368 -32.11 -5.86 -11.73
C TYR A 368 -32.83 -7.12 -11.21
N TYR A 369 -33.21 -7.11 -9.96
CA TYR A 369 -33.98 -8.18 -9.35
C TYR A 369 -35.45 -8.05 -9.70
N LEU A 370 -35.93 -8.81 -10.66
CA LEU A 370 -37.37 -8.91 -10.99
C LEU A 370 -38.13 -9.68 -9.91
N PRO A 371 -39.44 -9.39 -9.71
CA PRO A 371 -40.29 -10.13 -8.78
C PRO A 371 -40.22 -11.64 -9.02
N GLY A 372 -40.04 -12.41 -7.95
CA GLY A 372 -39.98 -13.88 -8.01
C GLY A 372 -38.72 -14.47 -8.63
N LYS A 373 -37.71 -13.67 -8.97
CA LYS A 373 -36.41 -14.15 -9.46
C LYS A 373 -35.37 -14.15 -8.35
N GLU A 374 -34.60 -15.23 -8.24
CA GLU A 374 -33.52 -15.36 -7.28
C GLU A 374 -32.25 -14.63 -7.77
N ARG A 375 -32.02 -14.59 -9.08
CA ARG A 375 -30.89 -13.89 -9.73
C ARG A 375 -31.36 -12.64 -10.46
N PRO A 376 -30.51 -11.60 -10.52
CA PRO A 376 -30.85 -10.41 -11.30
C PRO A 376 -30.73 -10.71 -12.80
N VAL A 377 -31.47 -9.95 -13.60
CA VAL A 377 -31.31 -9.88 -15.05
C VAL A 377 -30.49 -8.64 -15.39
N ILE A 378 -29.71 -8.70 -16.46
CA ILE A 378 -28.93 -7.55 -16.94
C ILE A 378 -29.90 -6.55 -17.58
N VAL A 379 -29.88 -5.31 -17.13
CA VAL A 379 -30.72 -4.20 -17.62
C VAL A 379 -29.89 -3.05 -18.20
N ILE A 380 -28.63 -2.91 -17.80
CA ILE A 380 -27.67 -1.95 -18.33
C ILE A 380 -26.47 -2.75 -18.82
N ASN A 381 -26.50 -3.09 -20.12
CA ASN A 381 -25.49 -3.95 -20.74
C ASN A 381 -24.37 -3.09 -21.34
N ASN A 382 -23.57 -2.47 -20.46
CA ASN A 382 -22.35 -1.75 -20.80
C ASN A 382 -21.29 -2.06 -19.76
N LYS A 383 -20.05 -1.72 -20.06
CA LYS A 383 -18.90 -1.88 -19.17
C LYS A 383 -18.18 -0.55 -19.12
N GLU A 384 -18.33 0.19 -18.04
CA GLU A 384 -17.78 1.54 -17.92
C GLU A 384 -16.33 1.51 -17.44
N TRP A 385 -15.50 2.42 -17.94
CA TRP A 385 -14.06 2.48 -17.64
C TRP A 385 -13.75 2.45 -16.14
N TRP A 386 -14.53 3.17 -15.35
CA TRP A 386 -14.29 3.30 -13.91
C TRP A 386 -14.61 2.02 -13.14
N SER A 387 -15.71 1.36 -13.46
CA SER A 387 -16.11 0.11 -12.81
C SER A 387 -15.13 -1.02 -13.10
N GLU A 388 -14.57 -1.05 -14.32
CA GLU A 388 -13.59 -2.06 -14.71
C GLU A 388 -12.27 -1.90 -13.94
N VAL A 389 -11.85 -0.68 -13.70
CA VAL A 389 -10.63 -0.38 -12.94
C VAL A 389 -10.83 -0.68 -11.44
N GLU A 390 -11.98 -0.31 -10.87
CA GLU A 390 -12.29 -0.60 -9.47
C GLU A 390 -12.43 -2.10 -9.22
N ALA A 391 -12.94 -2.84 -10.21
CA ALA A 391 -13.00 -4.29 -10.16
C ALA A 391 -11.61 -4.93 -10.08
N MET A 392 -10.62 -4.45 -10.86
CA MET A 392 -9.24 -4.94 -10.77
C MET A 392 -8.69 -4.79 -9.35
N ASN A 393 -8.89 -3.63 -8.74
CA ASN A 393 -8.45 -3.35 -7.38
C ASN A 393 -9.04 -4.36 -6.38
N SER A 394 -10.36 -4.53 -6.43
CA SER A 394 -11.07 -5.45 -5.53
C SER A 394 -10.73 -6.92 -5.76
N PHE A 395 -10.59 -7.36 -7.01
CA PHE A 395 -10.24 -8.75 -7.29
C PHE A 395 -8.85 -9.09 -6.82
N LEU A 396 -7.88 -8.20 -7.04
CA LEU A 396 -6.51 -8.43 -6.58
C LEU A 396 -6.42 -8.45 -5.06
N MET A 397 -7.14 -7.55 -4.39
CA MET A 397 -7.25 -7.53 -2.93
C MET A 397 -7.90 -8.82 -2.37
N MET A 398 -8.94 -9.34 -3.03
CA MET A 398 -9.55 -10.62 -2.62
C MET A 398 -8.64 -11.81 -2.91
N ALA A 399 -7.87 -11.77 -4.00
CA ALA A 399 -6.88 -12.80 -4.32
C ALA A 399 -5.76 -12.91 -3.27
N GLU A 400 -5.40 -11.80 -2.62
CA GLU A 400 -4.43 -11.82 -1.52
C GLU A 400 -5.01 -12.45 -0.25
N ARG A 401 -6.27 -12.14 0.08
CA ARG A 401 -6.93 -12.59 1.30
C ARG A 401 -7.49 -14.02 1.18
N PHE A 402 -7.90 -14.42 -0.03
CA PHE A 402 -8.55 -15.70 -0.32
C PHE A 402 -7.91 -16.39 -1.53
N PRO A 403 -6.62 -16.79 -1.45
CA PRO A 403 -5.87 -17.28 -2.62
C PRO A 403 -6.36 -18.63 -3.16
N GLN A 404 -7.18 -19.37 -2.40
CA GLN A 404 -7.73 -20.69 -2.75
C GLN A 404 -9.26 -20.64 -2.96
N ASP A 405 -9.84 -19.45 -3.15
CA ASP A 405 -11.29 -19.32 -3.33
C ASP A 405 -11.74 -19.91 -4.67
N GLU A 406 -12.93 -20.52 -4.67
CA GLU A 406 -13.56 -21.14 -5.86
C GLU A 406 -13.82 -20.17 -7.02
N LEU A 407 -13.90 -18.84 -6.75
CA LEU A 407 -14.09 -17.81 -7.77
C LEU A 407 -12.78 -17.41 -8.47
N HIS A 408 -11.64 -17.92 -8.03
CA HIS A 408 -10.33 -17.69 -8.67
C HIS A 408 -10.02 -16.21 -8.93
N TYR A 409 -10.09 -15.37 -7.90
CA TYR A 409 -10.00 -13.91 -8.01
C TYR A 409 -8.77 -13.41 -8.78
N TYR A 410 -7.62 -14.08 -8.66
CA TYR A 410 -6.43 -13.69 -9.42
C TYR A 410 -6.58 -13.93 -10.93
N GLU A 411 -7.21 -15.01 -11.33
CA GLU A 411 -7.53 -15.27 -12.73
C GLU A 411 -8.53 -14.24 -13.26
N LYS A 412 -9.54 -13.89 -12.43
CA LYS A 412 -10.49 -12.83 -12.76
C LYS A 412 -9.79 -11.47 -12.92
N PHE A 413 -8.84 -11.14 -12.05
CA PHE A 413 -8.00 -9.95 -12.18
C PHE A 413 -7.21 -9.96 -13.50
N CYS A 414 -6.57 -11.07 -13.87
CA CYS A 414 -5.82 -11.18 -15.12
C CYS A 414 -6.73 -11.02 -16.36
N MET A 415 -7.91 -11.64 -16.35
CA MET A 415 -8.90 -11.48 -17.40
C MET A 415 -9.41 -10.05 -17.49
N GLN A 416 -9.64 -9.40 -16.35
CA GLN A 416 -10.06 -8.00 -16.24
C GLN A 416 -9.02 -7.05 -16.84
N TRP A 417 -7.72 -7.24 -16.52
CA TRP A 417 -6.65 -6.46 -17.11
C TRP A 417 -6.54 -6.65 -18.64
N ASN A 418 -6.68 -7.88 -19.10
CA ASN A 418 -6.71 -8.15 -20.54
C ASN A 418 -7.90 -7.49 -21.24
N TYR A 419 -9.08 -7.49 -20.59
CA TYR A 419 -10.24 -6.77 -21.10
C TYR A 419 -9.96 -5.26 -21.22
N CYS A 420 -9.39 -4.65 -20.18
CA CYS A 420 -9.01 -3.24 -20.21
C CYS A 420 -8.07 -2.91 -21.37
N LYS A 421 -7.03 -3.74 -21.58
CA LYS A 421 -6.08 -3.54 -22.69
C LYS A 421 -6.73 -3.66 -24.07
N GLN A 422 -7.68 -4.56 -24.23
CA GLN A 422 -8.30 -4.81 -25.55
C GLN A 422 -9.42 -3.85 -25.89
N TYR A 423 -10.18 -3.38 -24.90
CA TYR A 423 -11.47 -2.72 -25.17
C TYR A 423 -11.65 -1.37 -24.49
N LEU A 424 -10.77 -0.97 -23.59
CA LEU A 424 -10.90 0.29 -22.83
C LEU A 424 -9.74 1.26 -23.04
N ILE A 425 -8.51 0.75 -23.16
CA ILE A 425 -7.33 1.62 -23.35
C ILE A 425 -7.23 2.03 -24.81
N ASP A 426 -7.14 3.34 -25.07
CA ASP A 426 -6.95 3.88 -26.42
C ASP A 426 -5.46 4.05 -26.70
N PHE A 427 -4.86 3.08 -27.35
CA PHE A 427 -3.44 3.12 -27.74
C PHE A 427 -3.16 4.04 -28.95
N GLU A 428 -4.20 4.50 -29.64
CA GLU A 428 -4.05 5.39 -30.80
C GLU A 428 -3.98 6.87 -30.37
N HIS A 429 -4.94 7.30 -29.53
CA HIS A 429 -5.03 8.70 -29.08
C HIS A 429 -4.60 8.90 -27.62
N GLY A 430 -4.32 7.82 -26.88
CA GLY A 430 -4.03 7.84 -25.46
C GLY A 430 -5.27 7.94 -24.57
N GLY A 431 -5.07 7.66 -23.28
CA GLY A 431 -6.15 7.63 -22.29
C GLY A 431 -7.09 6.43 -22.46
N TRP A 432 -8.30 6.55 -21.94
CA TRP A 432 -9.27 5.46 -21.90
C TRP A 432 -10.56 5.83 -22.63
N TYR A 433 -11.20 4.85 -23.27
CA TYR A 433 -12.57 5.00 -23.78
C TYR A 433 -13.57 5.19 -22.61
N LEU A 434 -14.76 5.66 -22.90
CA LEU A 434 -15.82 5.83 -21.91
C LEU A 434 -16.36 4.49 -21.40
N GLY A 435 -16.33 3.47 -22.24
CA GLY A 435 -16.73 2.10 -21.91
C GLY A 435 -16.24 1.12 -22.97
N GLY A 436 -16.52 -0.16 -22.75
CA GLY A 436 -16.08 -1.26 -23.62
C GLY A 436 -16.54 -1.12 -25.07
N ILE A 437 -15.58 -0.99 -25.97
CA ILE A 437 -15.84 -0.88 -27.43
C ILE A 437 -16.28 -2.20 -28.05
N ASP A 438 -16.20 -3.29 -27.32
CA ASP A 438 -16.74 -4.60 -27.72
C ASP A 438 -18.28 -4.63 -27.68
N ILE A 439 -18.90 -3.87 -26.78
CA ILE A 439 -20.35 -3.76 -26.64
C ILE A 439 -20.88 -2.51 -27.37
N VAL A 440 -20.20 -1.37 -27.18
CA VAL A 440 -20.58 -0.09 -27.80
C VAL A 440 -19.39 0.46 -28.58
N PRO A 441 -19.23 0.07 -29.88
CA PRO A 441 -18.10 0.51 -30.71
C PRO A 441 -17.97 2.03 -30.83
N GLN A 442 -19.07 2.77 -30.67
CA GLN A 442 -19.11 4.24 -30.73
C GLN A 442 -18.33 4.91 -29.59
N PHE A 443 -18.02 4.20 -28.51
CA PHE A 443 -17.17 4.72 -27.44
C PHE A 443 -15.76 5.09 -27.90
N LYS A 444 -15.30 4.61 -29.06
CA LYS A 444 -14.07 5.10 -29.69
C LYS A 444 -14.08 6.62 -29.96
N TYR A 445 -15.26 7.17 -30.19
CA TYR A 445 -15.46 8.60 -30.51
C TYR A 445 -16.12 9.37 -29.35
N ALA A 446 -16.26 8.74 -28.19
CA ALA A 446 -16.77 9.40 -27.00
C ALA A 446 -15.71 10.34 -26.39
N PRO A 447 -16.12 11.40 -25.70
CA PRO A 447 -15.21 12.33 -25.03
C PRO A 447 -14.20 11.62 -24.11
N LYS A 448 -12.94 12.05 -24.19
CA LYS A 448 -11.87 11.60 -23.28
C LYS A 448 -12.05 12.15 -21.86
N GLY A 449 -12.54 13.37 -21.75
CA GLY A 449 -12.84 14.06 -20.51
C GLY A 449 -14.24 14.63 -20.47
N SER A 450 -14.81 14.73 -19.27
CA SER A 450 -16.06 15.44 -19.00
C SER A 450 -16.11 15.85 -17.53
N ILE A 451 -17.15 16.56 -17.11
CA ILE A 451 -17.34 16.87 -15.68
C ILE A 451 -17.39 15.63 -14.78
N TRP A 452 -17.63 14.43 -15.34
CA TRP A 452 -17.65 13.16 -14.61
C TRP A 452 -16.41 12.30 -14.83
N LYS A 453 -15.75 12.43 -15.97
CA LYS A 453 -14.63 11.57 -16.38
C LYS A 453 -13.31 12.33 -16.36
N CYS A 454 -12.42 11.90 -15.49
CA CYS A 454 -11.01 12.29 -15.47
C CYS A 454 -10.15 11.05 -15.14
N ASN A 455 -8.87 11.24 -14.92
CA ASN A 455 -7.92 10.15 -14.61
C ASN A 455 -7.96 9.62 -13.16
N TYR A 456 -8.97 9.95 -12.38
CA TYR A 456 -9.04 9.56 -10.96
C TYR A 456 -9.12 8.05 -10.77
N HIS A 457 -10.15 7.40 -11.29
CA HIS A 457 -10.32 5.95 -11.16
C HIS A 457 -9.15 5.18 -11.77
N THR A 458 -8.73 5.58 -12.99
CA THR A 458 -7.64 4.92 -13.72
C THR A 458 -6.32 5.02 -12.96
N SER A 459 -5.94 6.19 -12.45
CA SER A 459 -4.71 6.37 -11.69
C SER A 459 -4.77 5.66 -10.33
N ARG A 460 -5.89 5.72 -9.61
CA ARG A 460 -6.09 5.04 -8.32
C ARG A 460 -5.94 3.53 -8.45
N GLY A 461 -6.72 2.93 -9.33
CA GLY A 461 -6.72 1.48 -9.49
C GLY A 461 -5.39 0.96 -10.01
N LEU A 462 -4.76 1.64 -10.99
CA LEU A 462 -3.44 1.24 -11.49
C LEU A 462 -2.36 1.34 -10.40
N ILE A 463 -2.30 2.43 -9.63
CA ILE A 463 -1.33 2.59 -8.54
C ILE A 463 -1.54 1.51 -7.47
N ASN A 464 -2.77 1.26 -7.06
CA ASN A 464 -3.08 0.24 -6.06
C ASN A 464 -2.71 -1.16 -6.56
N CYS A 465 -3.09 -1.52 -7.80
CA CYS A 465 -2.74 -2.82 -8.38
C CYS A 465 -1.22 -2.99 -8.52
N ILE A 466 -0.49 -1.98 -8.99
CA ILE A 466 0.98 -2.03 -9.08
C ILE A 466 1.60 -2.27 -7.70
N ASN A 467 1.14 -1.58 -6.67
CA ASN A 467 1.65 -1.75 -5.32
C ASN A 467 1.35 -3.15 -4.77
N MET A 468 0.13 -3.66 -4.93
CA MET A 468 -0.24 -5.03 -4.52
C MET A 468 0.58 -6.08 -5.29
N LEU A 469 0.71 -5.98 -6.61
CA LEU A 469 1.49 -6.92 -7.41
C LEU A 469 2.96 -6.92 -7.02
N LYS A 470 3.55 -5.74 -6.76
CA LYS A 470 4.93 -5.63 -6.29
C LYS A 470 5.10 -6.23 -4.88
N SER A 471 4.19 -5.95 -3.96
CA SER A 471 4.21 -6.55 -2.61
C SER A 471 4.07 -8.07 -2.69
N ARG A 472 3.20 -8.57 -3.55
CA ARG A 472 3.03 -10.01 -3.81
C ARG A 472 4.27 -10.64 -4.44
N SER A 473 4.90 -9.97 -5.40
CA SER A 473 6.17 -10.41 -6.01
C SER A 473 7.29 -10.44 -4.96
N MET A 474 7.36 -9.44 -4.09
CA MET A 474 8.31 -9.43 -2.97
C MET A 474 8.07 -10.57 -1.99
N MET A 475 6.81 -10.89 -1.65
CA MET A 475 6.46 -12.03 -0.80
C MET A 475 6.74 -13.39 -1.49
N HIS A 476 6.67 -13.47 -2.82
CA HIS A 476 6.89 -14.69 -3.59
C HIS A 476 8.34 -14.87 -4.05
N ASN A 477 9.11 -13.79 -4.21
CA ASN A 477 10.54 -13.85 -4.49
C ASN A 477 11.39 -14.35 -3.31
N GLN A 478 10.76 -14.69 -2.16
CA GLN A 478 11.37 -15.38 -1.03
C GLN A 478 11.96 -16.79 -1.38
N LYS A 479 12.20 -17.10 -2.63
CA LYS A 479 12.69 -18.44 -3.04
C LYS A 479 14.21 -18.57 -3.12
N SER A 480 14.98 -17.60 -2.69
CA SER A 480 16.42 -17.78 -2.55
C SER A 480 16.84 -17.69 -1.09
N PHE A 481 16.57 -18.76 -0.35
CA PHE A 481 17.17 -18.98 1.00
C PHE A 481 18.70 -19.21 0.93
N GLU A 482 19.28 -19.03 -0.23
CA GLU A 482 20.72 -19.24 -0.41
C GLU A 482 21.51 -18.06 0.15
N PRO A 483 22.31 -18.29 1.19
CA PRO A 483 23.22 -17.27 1.68
C PRO A 483 24.15 -16.77 0.58
N VAL A 484 24.52 -15.47 0.65
CA VAL A 484 25.52 -14.89 -0.28
C VAL A 484 26.86 -15.61 -0.20
N ASN A 485 27.22 -16.10 0.98
CA ASN A 485 28.31 -17.06 1.12
C ASN A 485 27.83 -18.48 0.74
N LYS A 486 28.18 -18.93 -0.46
CA LYS A 486 27.80 -20.26 -0.96
C LYS A 486 28.30 -21.44 -0.11
N ASN A 487 29.31 -21.22 0.74
CA ASN A 487 29.87 -22.22 1.65
C ASN A 487 29.30 -22.08 3.09
N ALA A 488 28.21 -21.33 3.25
CA ALA A 488 27.59 -21.12 4.57
C ALA A 488 27.32 -22.45 5.29
N THR A 489 27.56 -22.48 6.61
CA THR A 489 27.33 -23.67 7.45
C THR A 489 25.86 -24.06 7.48
N PRO A 490 25.51 -25.32 7.78
CA PRO A 490 24.11 -25.73 7.91
C PRO A 490 23.33 -24.91 8.93
N GLU A 491 23.96 -24.50 10.03
CA GLU A 491 23.37 -23.67 11.08
C GLU A 491 23.05 -22.26 10.56
N ALA A 492 23.95 -21.63 9.82
CA ALA A 492 23.73 -20.33 9.19
C ALA A 492 22.61 -20.40 8.12
N ARG A 493 22.61 -21.44 7.29
CA ARG A 493 21.54 -21.66 6.31
C ARG A 493 20.18 -21.83 6.99
N LYS A 494 20.09 -22.62 8.04
CA LYS A 494 18.88 -22.86 8.80
C LYS A 494 18.37 -21.57 9.49
N LEU A 495 19.29 -20.75 10.01
CA LEU A 495 18.92 -19.45 10.58
C LEU A 495 18.34 -18.52 9.51
N LEU A 496 19.00 -18.41 8.34
CA LEU A 496 18.50 -17.56 7.26
C LEU A 496 17.15 -18.06 6.72
N GLU A 497 16.99 -19.37 6.52
CA GLU A 497 15.71 -19.99 6.14
C GLU A 497 14.60 -19.66 7.14
N TYR A 498 14.91 -19.74 8.43
CA TYR A 498 13.97 -19.38 9.47
C TYR A 498 13.55 -17.90 9.39
N LEU A 499 14.50 -16.96 9.19
CA LEU A 499 14.19 -15.53 9.05
C LEU A 499 13.27 -15.28 7.83
N TYR A 500 13.52 -15.94 6.70
CA TYR A 500 12.61 -15.89 5.56
C TYR A 500 11.21 -16.44 5.86
N SER A 501 11.12 -17.53 6.64
CA SER A 501 9.84 -18.18 6.93
C SER A 501 8.87 -17.33 7.76
N ILE A 502 9.41 -16.41 8.58
CA ILE A 502 8.63 -15.53 9.45
C ILE A 502 8.45 -14.11 8.91
N SER A 503 9.23 -13.71 7.91
CA SER A 503 9.13 -12.40 7.28
C SER A 503 7.70 -12.11 6.78
N GLY A 504 7.17 -10.94 7.07
CA GLY A 504 5.78 -10.57 6.78
C GLY A 504 4.73 -11.19 7.71
N LYS A 505 5.11 -12.14 8.58
CA LYS A 505 4.19 -12.83 9.50
C LYS A 505 4.45 -12.49 10.96
N ASN A 506 5.72 -12.53 11.37
CA ASN A 506 6.15 -12.32 12.74
C ASN A 506 7.36 -11.38 12.79
N ILE A 507 7.62 -10.85 13.97
CA ILE A 507 8.80 -10.02 14.29
C ILE A 507 9.47 -10.54 15.55
N ILE A 508 10.79 -10.74 15.52
CA ILE A 508 11.56 -11.25 16.67
C ILE A 508 11.97 -10.09 17.56
N ALA A 509 11.77 -10.24 18.87
CA ALA A 509 12.25 -9.29 19.86
C ALA A 509 13.76 -9.48 20.10
N GLY A 510 14.51 -8.38 20.09
CA GLY A 510 15.95 -8.38 20.32
C GLY A 510 16.40 -7.28 21.29
N HIS A 511 17.61 -7.48 21.84
CA HIS A 511 18.25 -6.49 22.69
C HIS A 511 19.78 -6.48 22.51
N HIS A 512 20.37 -5.28 22.44
CA HIS A 512 21.83 -5.09 22.48
C HIS A 512 22.34 -5.02 23.92
N ASN A 513 23.43 -5.76 24.21
CA ASN A 513 23.89 -6.01 25.55
C ASN A 513 25.39 -5.64 25.74
N SER A 514 25.84 -5.57 26.99
CA SER A 514 27.26 -5.49 27.37
C SER A 514 27.81 -6.89 27.63
N VAL A 515 29.02 -7.15 27.15
CA VAL A 515 29.71 -8.42 27.39
C VAL A 515 30.00 -8.67 28.88
N GLU A 516 30.22 -7.60 29.66
CA GLU A 516 30.50 -7.71 31.11
C GLU A 516 29.24 -8.04 31.92
N ARG A 517 28.05 -7.68 31.37
CA ARG A 517 26.76 -7.89 32.05
C ARG A 517 25.71 -8.38 31.05
N PRO A 518 25.90 -9.62 30.51
CA PRO A 518 25.11 -10.12 29.38
C PRO A 518 23.61 -10.34 29.67
N GLU A 519 23.27 -10.43 30.98
CA GLU A 519 21.90 -10.65 31.45
C GLU A 519 21.18 -9.36 31.88
N LEU A 520 21.89 -8.23 31.98
CA LEU A 520 21.32 -7.00 32.56
C LEU A 520 20.03 -6.56 31.89
N TYR A 521 20.09 -6.39 30.56
CA TYR A 521 18.96 -5.88 29.79
C TYR A 521 17.91 -6.96 29.47
N PRO A 522 18.25 -8.20 29.14
CA PRO A 522 17.27 -9.27 29.06
C PRO A 522 16.43 -9.43 30.34
N ASN A 523 17.05 -9.41 31.51
CA ASN A 523 16.34 -9.45 32.76
C ASN A 523 15.45 -8.23 32.99
N ARG A 524 15.91 -7.04 32.58
CA ARG A 524 15.10 -5.82 32.68
C ARG A 524 13.87 -5.89 31.78
N VAL A 525 14.01 -6.39 30.56
CA VAL A 525 12.87 -6.63 29.65
C VAL A 525 11.89 -7.61 30.30
N LYS A 526 12.39 -8.70 30.86
CA LYS A 526 11.56 -9.70 31.57
C LYS A 526 10.80 -9.10 32.75
N GLU A 527 11.44 -8.25 33.55
CA GLU A 527 10.77 -7.53 34.65
C GLU A 527 9.60 -6.66 34.15
N LEU A 528 9.79 -5.98 33.02
CA LEU A 528 8.79 -5.07 32.47
C LEU A 528 7.63 -5.81 31.77
N THR A 529 7.92 -6.89 31.07
CA THR A 529 7.00 -7.52 30.11
C THR A 529 6.58 -8.93 30.50
N GLY A 530 7.32 -9.59 31.39
CA GLY A 530 7.18 -11.03 31.70
C GLY A 530 7.86 -11.95 30.68
N LYS A 531 8.51 -11.41 29.63
CA LYS A 531 9.11 -12.16 28.51
C LYS A 531 10.56 -11.76 28.25
N LEU A 532 11.34 -12.66 27.67
CA LEU A 532 12.72 -12.42 27.27
C LEU A 532 12.84 -12.09 25.77
N PRO A 533 13.76 -11.20 25.38
CA PRO A 533 14.10 -11.03 23.95
C PRO A 533 14.75 -12.32 23.42
N GLU A 534 14.53 -12.65 22.16
CA GLU A 534 15.15 -13.82 21.51
C GLU A 534 16.50 -13.51 20.86
N ILE A 535 16.69 -12.31 20.31
CA ILE A 535 17.99 -11.93 19.76
C ILE A 535 18.84 -11.30 20.85
N TRP A 536 20.02 -11.88 21.05
CA TRP A 536 21.05 -11.32 21.92
C TRP A 536 22.15 -10.66 21.07
N GLY A 537 22.29 -9.33 21.20
CA GLY A 537 23.26 -8.53 20.49
C GLY A 537 24.45 -8.13 21.36
N CYS A 538 25.67 -8.03 20.77
CA CYS A 538 26.85 -7.50 21.43
C CYS A 538 27.84 -6.93 20.39
N ASP A 539 28.95 -6.32 20.90
CA ASP A 539 29.90 -5.54 20.12
C ASP A 539 31.36 -6.01 20.33
N PHE A 540 32.11 -6.09 19.23
CA PHE A 540 33.55 -6.29 19.26
C PHE A 540 34.37 -5.03 19.65
N GLY A 541 33.71 -3.89 19.92
CA GLY A 541 34.38 -2.61 20.15
C GLY A 541 35.49 -2.60 21.21
N GLY A 542 35.39 -3.48 22.20
CA GLY A 542 36.39 -3.65 23.25
C GLY A 542 37.52 -4.66 22.93
N TYR A 543 37.64 -5.18 21.71
CA TYR A 543 38.56 -6.25 21.32
C TYR A 543 40.03 -6.04 21.68
N PHE A 544 40.46 -4.79 21.85
CA PHE A 544 41.81 -4.42 22.23
C PHE A 544 42.09 -4.55 23.75
N HIS A 545 41.06 -4.73 24.57
CA HIS A 545 41.27 -5.01 25.98
C HIS A 545 41.59 -6.49 26.21
N LYS A 546 42.55 -6.76 27.07
CA LYS A 546 42.95 -8.14 27.39
C LYS A 546 41.79 -8.97 27.93
N GLY A 547 41.53 -10.13 27.31
CA GLY A 547 40.51 -11.05 27.71
C GLY A 547 39.07 -10.68 27.24
N TYR A 548 38.89 -9.50 26.62
CA TYR A 548 37.55 -9.08 26.12
C TYR A 548 37.02 -10.04 25.05
N MET A 549 37.86 -10.41 24.07
CA MET A 549 37.51 -11.32 22.99
C MET A 549 37.02 -12.67 23.54
N ASP A 550 37.79 -13.27 24.43
CA ASP A 550 37.45 -14.55 25.05
C ASP A 550 36.11 -14.46 25.82
N THR A 551 35.89 -13.37 26.57
CA THR A 551 34.66 -13.13 27.32
C THR A 551 33.47 -13.00 26.36
N LEU A 552 33.62 -12.26 25.25
CA LEU A 552 32.56 -12.10 24.23
C LEU A 552 32.20 -13.44 23.59
N ILE A 553 33.21 -14.23 23.17
CA ILE A 553 33.03 -15.52 22.53
C ILE A 553 32.29 -16.49 23.48
N GLN A 554 32.74 -16.56 24.75
CA GLN A 554 32.10 -17.40 25.77
C GLN A 554 30.64 -16.97 26.05
N ALA A 555 30.38 -15.65 26.13
CA ALA A 555 29.04 -15.13 26.32
C ALA A 555 28.13 -15.47 25.12
N ALA A 556 28.62 -15.23 23.88
CA ALA A 556 27.88 -15.54 22.66
C ALA A 556 27.59 -17.06 22.54
N TYR A 557 28.59 -17.91 22.81
CA TYR A 557 28.41 -19.36 22.81
C TYR A 557 27.41 -19.82 23.86
N LYS A 558 27.49 -19.28 25.10
CA LYS A 558 26.52 -19.57 26.17
C LYS A 558 25.10 -19.21 25.70
N LYS A 559 24.90 -18.02 25.16
CA LYS A 559 23.61 -17.59 24.67
C LYS A 559 23.07 -18.47 23.55
N TYR A 560 23.92 -18.85 22.58
CA TYR A 560 23.54 -19.82 21.57
C TYR A 560 23.11 -21.18 22.16
N LYS A 561 23.83 -21.69 23.18
CA LYS A 561 23.45 -22.93 23.89
C LYS A 561 22.14 -22.79 24.65
N GLU A 562 21.83 -21.59 25.11
CA GLU A 562 20.53 -21.24 25.68
C GLU A 562 19.45 -21.01 24.61
N ARG A 563 19.76 -21.19 23.31
CA ARG A 563 18.91 -21.05 22.12
C ARG A 563 18.60 -19.63 21.67
N TYR A 564 19.36 -18.64 22.11
CA TYR A 564 19.26 -17.29 21.56
C TYR A 564 19.86 -17.22 20.15
N ILE A 565 19.29 -16.35 19.32
CA ILE A 565 19.92 -15.91 18.08
C ILE A 565 21.00 -14.87 18.43
N VAL A 566 22.21 -15.07 17.92
CA VAL A 566 23.36 -14.19 18.22
C VAL A 566 23.53 -13.19 17.08
N THR A 567 23.59 -11.89 17.41
CA THR A 567 24.01 -10.83 16.51
C THR A 567 25.22 -10.08 17.05
N LEU A 568 26.20 -9.86 16.21
CA LEU A 568 27.43 -9.17 16.58
C LEU A 568 27.72 -8.03 15.60
N MET A 569 28.30 -6.96 16.15
CA MET A 569 28.72 -5.78 15.40
C MET A 569 30.11 -5.34 15.82
N TRP A 570 30.63 -4.28 15.24
CA TRP A 570 31.98 -3.78 15.53
C TRP A 570 32.08 -2.27 15.43
N HIS A 571 32.08 -1.57 16.56
CA HIS A 571 32.53 -0.18 16.63
C HIS A 571 34.07 -0.15 16.61
N VAL A 572 34.61 0.28 15.51
CA VAL A 572 36.08 0.27 15.28
C VAL A 572 36.63 1.68 15.27
N GLY A 573 37.76 1.86 15.93
CA GLY A 573 38.55 3.11 15.83
C GLY A 573 39.14 3.30 14.43
N ARG A 574 39.42 4.56 14.04
CA ARG A 574 40.02 4.87 12.72
C ARG A 574 41.29 4.05 12.52
N PRO A 575 41.55 3.58 11.28
CA PRO A 575 42.72 2.75 11.00
C PRO A 575 44.05 3.39 11.36
N GLN A 576 44.24 4.71 11.25
CA GLN A 576 45.43 5.44 11.62
C GLN A 576 45.69 5.52 13.13
N ASP A 577 44.68 5.47 13.96
CA ASP A 577 44.78 5.56 15.41
C ASP A 577 45.28 4.25 16.01
N ASP A 578 45.78 4.30 17.23
CA ASP A 578 46.17 3.15 18.06
C ASP A 578 45.29 3.06 19.31
N PRO A 579 45.01 1.85 19.82
CA PRO A 579 44.24 1.70 21.05
C PRO A 579 44.97 2.29 22.27
N PRO A 580 44.20 2.75 23.28
CA PRO A 580 42.75 2.68 23.41
C PRO A 580 42.02 3.73 22.53
N PHE A 581 40.91 3.32 21.91
CA PHE A 581 40.15 4.19 21.03
C PHE A 581 39.17 5.04 21.81
N GLY A 582 39.28 6.38 21.70
CA GLY A 582 38.28 7.30 22.18
C GLY A 582 37.04 7.32 21.28
N TRP A 583 35.86 7.45 21.86
CA TRP A 583 34.61 7.46 21.09
C TRP A 583 34.58 8.62 20.10
N LYS A 584 34.74 9.86 20.57
CA LYS A 584 34.76 11.05 19.72
C LYS A 584 36.04 11.20 18.93
N GLU A 585 37.19 10.83 19.54
CA GLU A 585 38.51 11.05 19.02
C GLU A 585 38.89 10.04 17.94
N SER A 586 38.26 8.88 17.89
CA SER A 586 38.57 7.82 16.95
C SER A 586 37.35 7.25 16.24
N VAL A 587 36.36 6.73 16.96
CA VAL A 587 35.17 6.07 16.34
C VAL A 587 34.33 7.07 15.57
N GLN A 588 34.07 8.27 16.13
CA GLN A 588 33.31 9.34 15.49
C GLN A 588 34.18 10.39 14.78
N ALA A 589 35.46 10.22 14.76
CA ALA A 589 36.37 11.16 14.09
C ALA A 589 36.27 11.06 12.56
N LYS A 590 36.71 12.09 11.85
CA LYS A 590 36.67 12.10 10.40
C LYS A 590 37.98 11.58 9.79
N MET A 591 37.88 11.06 8.57
CA MET A 591 39.02 10.76 7.70
C MET A 591 39.02 11.71 6.51
N THR A 592 40.23 12.14 6.07
CA THR A 592 40.38 12.89 4.82
C THR A 592 40.13 11.96 3.61
N ASP A 593 39.95 12.54 2.43
CA ASP A 593 39.78 11.75 1.20
C ASP A 593 41.07 11.01 0.80
N GLU A 594 42.23 11.56 1.11
CA GLU A 594 43.54 10.91 0.90
C GLU A 594 43.67 9.68 1.82
N GLU A 595 43.36 9.84 3.12
CA GLU A 595 43.40 8.73 4.09
C GLU A 595 42.40 7.64 3.68
N TRP A 596 41.19 8.02 3.21
CA TRP A 596 40.21 7.08 2.71
C TRP A 596 40.70 6.32 1.48
N LYS A 597 41.28 7.03 0.51
CA LYS A 597 41.88 6.43 -0.68
C LYS A 597 42.97 5.42 -0.31
N ASP A 598 43.86 5.77 0.64
CA ASP A 598 44.87 4.85 1.13
C ASP A 598 44.26 3.63 1.83
N LEU A 599 43.23 3.81 2.63
CA LEU A 599 42.52 2.72 3.30
C LEU A 599 41.95 1.69 2.31
N ILE A 600 41.30 2.14 1.25
CA ILE A 600 40.66 1.25 0.29
C ILE A 600 41.58 0.75 -0.82
N THR A 601 42.87 1.20 -0.83
CA THR A 601 43.87 0.78 -1.82
C THR A 601 44.74 -0.36 -1.24
N PRO A 602 44.68 -1.58 -1.78
CA PRO A 602 45.46 -2.70 -1.30
C PRO A 602 46.97 -2.41 -1.29
N GLY A 603 47.65 -2.82 -0.22
CA GLY A 603 49.11 -2.74 -0.08
C GLY A 603 49.64 -1.42 0.48
N THR A 604 48.77 -0.40 0.70
CA THR A 604 49.20 0.80 1.43
C THR A 604 49.40 0.50 2.92
N LYS A 605 50.10 1.38 3.62
CA LYS A 605 50.35 1.23 5.07
C LYS A 605 49.04 1.24 5.87
N LEU A 606 48.09 2.13 5.50
CA LEU A 606 46.81 2.26 6.18
C LEU A 606 45.91 1.06 5.92
N ASN A 607 45.83 0.59 4.67
CA ASN A 607 45.16 -0.65 4.32
C ASN A 607 45.69 -1.85 5.10
N SER A 608 47.02 -2.01 5.19
CA SER A 608 47.66 -3.11 5.92
C SER A 608 47.33 -3.07 7.41
N LYS A 609 47.35 -1.87 8.02
CA LYS A 609 46.98 -1.68 9.43
C LYS A 609 45.52 -2.03 9.68
N TRP A 610 44.59 -1.60 8.80
CA TRP A 610 43.20 -1.95 8.85
C TRP A 610 42.98 -3.47 8.67
N MET A 611 43.63 -4.10 7.69
CA MET A 611 43.55 -5.55 7.47
C MET A 611 43.97 -6.36 8.70
N SER A 612 45.03 -5.94 9.41
CA SER A 612 45.46 -6.60 10.65
C SER A 612 44.37 -6.60 11.73
N ARG A 613 43.59 -5.51 11.86
CA ARG A 613 42.46 -5.44 12.80
C ARG A 613 41.31 -6.32 12.34
N VAL A 614 41.01 -6.30 11.05
CA VAL A 614 40.00 -7.17 10.43
C VAL A 614 40.32 -8.65 10.70
N ASP A 615 41.60 -9.03 10.57
CA ASP A 615 42.07 -10.39 10.84
C ASP A 615 41.94 -10.77 12.32
N THR A 616 42.10 -9.82 13.25
CA THR A 616 41.89 -10.06 14.68
C THR A 616 40.40 -10.38 14.96
N ILE A 617 39.47 -9.64 14.35
CA ILE A 617 38.04 -9.91 14.51
C ILE A 617 37.68 -11.24 13.85
N ALA A 618 38.28 -11.53 12.70
CA ALA A 618 38.07 -12.80 12.00
C ALA A 618 38.49 -14.00 12.86
N ALA A 619 39.54 -13.88 13.67
CA ALA A 619 39.98 -14.95 14.58
C ALA A 619 38.92 -15.27 15.61
N GLY A 620 38.31 -14.27 16.27
CA GLY A 620 37.21 -14.47 17.21
C GLY A 620 35.95 -15.07 16.57
N LEU A 621 35.59 -14.58 15.38
CA LEU A 621 34.43 -15.16 14.64
C LEU A 621 34.72 -16.61 14.20
N LYS A 622 35.97 -16.97 13.96
CA LYS A 622 36.38 -18.34 13.62
C LYS A 622 36.26 -19.30 14.78
N GLU A 623 36.49 -18.83 16.00
CA GLU A 623 36.23 -19.62 17.21
C GLU A 623 34.71 -19.90 17.34
N LEU A 624 33.86 -18.90 17.12
CA LEU A 624 32.41 -19.10 17.10
C LEU A 624 31.96 -20.09 16.00
N GLN A 625 32.63 -20.04 14.82
CA GLN A 625 32.40 -21.03 13.77
C GLN A 625 32.74 -22.44 14.22
N ALA A 626 33.93 -22.62 14.88
CA ALA A 626 34.31 -23.93 15.39
C ALA A 626 33.36 -24.46 16.48
N LEU A 627 32.67 -23.59 17.19
CA LEU A 627 31.64 -23.90 18.19
C LEU A 627 30.25 -24.09 17.55
N GLY A 628 30.11 -23.98 16.22
CA GLY A 628 28.85 -24.14 15.47
C GLY A 628 27.85 -22.99 15.66
N VAL A 629 28.30 -21.79 16.06
CA VAL A 629 27.44 -20.63 16.29
C VAL A 629 27.21 -19.84 15.00
N PRO A 630 26.00 -19.79 14.45
CA PRO A 630 25.68 -18.86 13.37
C PRO A 630 25.54 -17.44 13.93
N VAL A 631 26.03 -16.45 13.20
CA VAL A 631 26.08 -15.06 13.66
C VAL A 631 25.42 -14.15 12.62
N LEU A 632 24.46 -13.33 13.04
CA LEU A 632 23.99 -12.18 12.30
C LEU A 632 25.08 -11.08 12.41
N TRP A 633 25.93 -10.96 11.37
CA TRP A 633 27.09 -10.08 11.36
C TRP A 633 26.76 -8.71 10.79
N ARG A 634 26.88 -7.63 11.59
CA ARG A 634 26.52 -6.23 11.24
C ARG A 634 27.75 -5.31 11.25
N PRO A 635 28.68 -5.43 10.28
CA PRO A 635 29.85 -4.55 10.22
C PRO A 635 29.47 -3.18 9.65
N TYR A 636 30.19 -2.14 10.07
CA TYR A 636 30.07 -0.77 9.54
C TYR A 636 28.63 -0.28 9.47
N HIS A 637 27.84 -0.57 10.52
CA HIS A 637 26.44 -0.12 10.61
C HIS A 637 26.36 1.40 10.49
N GLU A 638 25.16 1.91 10.16
CA GLU A 638 24.87 3.34 9.96
C GLU A 638 25.82 4.04 8.97
N SER A 639 26.29 3.31 7.94
CA SER A 639 27.25 3.81 6.95
C SER A 639 26.75 4.99 6.12
N ASN A 640 25.43 5.25 6.11
CA ASN A 640 24.80 6.40 5.46
C ASN A 640 24.68 7.63 6.36
N GLY A 641 25.04 7.51 7.65
CA GLY A 641 25.07 8.61 8.64
C GLY A 641 26.38 9.40 8.63
N VAL A 642 26.33 10.59 9.21
CA VAL A 642 27.46 11.53 9.22
C VAL A 642 28.40 11.39 10.43
N TRP A 643 28.13 10.51 11.39
CA TRP A 643 28.78 10.47 12.70
C TRP A 643 29.97 9.53 12.84
N PHE A 644 30.03 8.43 12.07
CA PHE A 644 31.17 7.51 12.13
C PHE A 644 32.23 7.80 11.05
N TRP A 645 33.49 7.40 11.26
CA TRP A 645 34.56 7.60 10.29
C TRP A 645 34.33 6.81 8.98
N TRP A 646 33.62 5.68 9.04
CA TRP A 646 33.27 4.86 7.87
C TRP A 646 31.97 5.32 7.15
N GLY A 647 31.28 6.31 7.72
CA GLY A 647 29.99 6.82 7.20
C GLY A 647 30.15 7.96 6.20
N ASN A 648 28.99 8.32 5.59
CA ASN A 648 28.85 9.46 4.68
C ASN A 648 29.79 9.46 3.47
N ARG A 649 30.16 8.27 2.95
CA ARG A 649 30.97 8.15 1.73
C ARG A 649 30.19 7.40 0.67
N LYS A 650 29.63 8.17 -0.29
CA LYS A 650 28.75 7.67 -1.35
C LYS A 650 29.53 6.97 -2.47
N GLY A 651 28.79 6.11 -3.18
CA GLY A 651 29.21 5.51 -4.44
C GLY A 651 30.16 4.32 -4.31
N GLU A 652 30.66 3.84 -5.43
CA GLU A 652 31.40 2.59 -5.55
C GLU A 652 32.65 2.51 -4.69
N ASN A 653 33.38 3.61 -4.55
CA ASN A 653 34.61 3.71 -3.72
C ASN A 653 34.32 4.30 -2.32
N GLY A 654 33.07 4.37 -1.93
CA GLY A 654 32.63 4.85 -0.61
C GLY A 654 32.53 3.75 0.43
N SER A 655 31.61 3.94 1.39
CA SER A 655 31.40 3.00 2.51
C SER A 655 31.03 1.59 2.02
N ALA A 656 30.34 1.47 0.88
CA ALA A 656 30.06 0.19 0.22
C ALA A 656 31.33 -0.60 -0.12
N LYS A 657 32.40 0.07 -0.55
CA LYS A 657 33.71 -0.57 -0.85
C LYS A 657 34.33 -1.21 0.38
N LEU A 658 34.30 -0.51 1.51
CA LEU A 658 34.85 -1.02 2.76
C LEU A 658 34.10 -2.29 3.23
N TYR A 659 32.76 -2.32 3.08
CA TYR A 659 31.92 -3.49 3.37
C TYR A 659 32.31 -4.69 2.48
N LYS A 660 32.45 -4.48 1.17
CA LYS A 660 32.87 -5.51 0.20
C LYS A 660 34.26 -6.06 0.52
N MET A 661 35.22 -5.20 0.84
CA MET A 661 36.56 -5.62 1.21
C MET A 661 36.58 -6.51 2.46
N MET A 662 35.75 -6.23 3.46
CA MET A 662 35.62 -7.08 4.63
C MET A 662 34.92 -8.42 4.27
N PHE A 663 33.86 -8.38 3.46
CA PHE A 663 33.23 -9.60 2.96
C PHE A 663 34.24 -10.53 2.27
N ASP A 664 34.96 -9.99 1.31
CA ASP A 664 36.00 -10.76 0.57
C ASP A 664 37.07 -11.34 1.50
N ARG A 665 37.50 -10.56 2.49
CA ARG A 665 38.50 -11.00 3.47
C ARG A 665 37.98 -12.12 4.36
N PHE A 666 36.77 -11.99 4.86
CA PHE A 666 36.17 -12.97 5.76
C PHE A 666 35.73 -14.25 5.01
N VAL A 667 35.07 -14.12 3.88
CA VAL A 667 34.53 -15.27 3.14
C VAL A 667 35.62 -15.98 2.34
N HIS A 668 36.40 -15.23 1.57
CA HIS A 668 37.33 -15.84 0.62
C HIS A 668 38.72 -16.12 1.20
N TYR A 669 39.21 -15.33 2.16
CA TYR A 669 40.49 -15.56 2.79
C TYR A 669 40.38 -16.38 4.09
N HIS A 670 39.61 -15.91 5.09
CA HIS A 670 39.45 -16.60 6.38
C HIS A 670 38.51 -17.79 6.35
N LYS A 671 37.71 -17.96 5.30
CA LYS A 671 36.69 -19.02 5.19
C LYS A 671 35.72 -19.02 6.37
N LEU A 672 35.22 -17.85 6.74
CA LEU A 672 34.15 -17.69 7.73
C LEU A 672 32.84 -18.01 7.07
N ASN A 673 32.27 -19.17 7.41
CA ASN A 673 31.07 -19.71 6.77
C ASN A 673 29.85 -19.70 7.69
N ASN A 674 29.99 -19.24 8.93
CA ASN A 674 28.92 -19.16 9.94
C ASN A 674 28.22 -17.80 9.99
N LEU A 675 28.56 -16.87 9.09
CA LEU A 675 28.03 -15.50 9.10
C LEU A 675 26.86 -15.36 8.16
N ILE A 676 25.77 -14.74 8.66
CA ILE A 676 24.71 -14.12 7.86
C ILE A 676 25.04 -12.64 7.76
N TRP A 677 25.23 -12.16 6.54
CA TRP A 677 25.71 -10.80 6.27
C TRP A 677 24.57 -9.78 6.34
N VAL A 678 24.57 -8.96 7.38
CA VAL A 678 23.57 -7.92 7.61
C VAL A 678 24.16 -6.56 7.23
N TRP A 679 23.65 -5.97 6.16
CA TRP A 679 23.97 -4.58 5.83
C TRP A 679 23.00 -3.68 6.60
N ASN A 680 23.53 -2.88 7.51
CA ASN A 680 22.77 -2.11 8.47
C ASN A 680 23.04 -0.61 8.28
N THR A 681 22.01 0.16 7.97
CA THR A 681 22.06 1.61 7.79
C THR A 681 21.30 2.32 8.90
N ASN A 682 21.26 3.65 8.88
CA ASN A 682 20.30 4.43 9.67
C ASN A 682 19.14 4.86 8.79
N ALA A 683 17.96 5.00 9.35
CA ALA A 683 16.78 5.53 8.66
C ALA A 683 17.09 6.95 8.15
N PRO A 684 16.88 7.25 6.86
CA PRO A 684 17.20 8.55 6.28
C PRO A 684 16.51 9.71 6.98
N ARG A 685 17.28 10.72 7.40
CA ARG A 685 16.77 11.90 8.09
C ARG A 685 17.62 13.13 7.80
N GLN A 686 17.03 14.32 7.96
CA GLN A 686 17.65 15.62 7.71
C GLN A 686 17.69 16.46 9.00
N LEU A 687 18.36 15.95 10.03
CA LEU A 687 18.59 16.68 11.28
C LEU A 687 20.01 17.23 11.26
N ILE A 688 20.20 18.54 11.48
CA ILE A 688 21.50 19.20 11.43
C ILE A 688 22.51 18.52 12.36
N ASN A 689 23.66 18.10 11.81
CA ASN A 689 24.72 17.31 12.44
C ASN A 689 24.33 15.88 12.85
N ASP A 690 23.19 15.40 12.37
CA ASP A 690 22.67 14.05 12.61
C ASP A 690 21.98 13.53 11.33
N GLU A 691 22.51 13.90 10.15
CA GLU A 691 21.98 13.52 8.85
C GLU A 691 22.28 12.05 8.54
N ALA A 692 21.30 11.37 8.00
CA ALA A 692 21.46 10.08 7.33
C ALA A 692 20.83 10.14 5.95
N TYR A 693 21.55 9.69 4.94
CA TYR A 693 21.19 9.85 3.53
C TYR A 693 20.48 8.61 2.97
N ALA A 694 20.03 8.71 1.73
CA ALA A 694 19.29 7.63 1.06
C ALA A 694 20.09 6.32 1.01
N TYR A 695 19.39 5.20 1.17
CA TYR A 695 20.00 3.87 1.25
C TYR A 695 20.81 3.49 0.01
N GLU A 696 20.30 3.82 -1.18
CA GLU A 696 20.86 3.42 -2.47
C GLU A 696 22.30 3.91 -2.68
N ASP A 697 22.63 5.09 -2.14
CA ASP A 697 23.95 5.70 -2.29
C ASP A 697 25.08 4.92 -1.57
N TYR A 698 24.71 4.00 -0.67
CA TYR A 698 25.64 3.25 0.20
C TYR A 698 25.52 1.74 0.07
N PHE A 699 24.59 1.27 -0.77
CA PHE A 699 24.27 -0.15 -0.88
C PHE A 699 25.41 -0.95 -1.56
N PRO A 700 25.95 -2.02 -0.92
CA PRO A 700 27.06 -2.77 -1.48
C PRO A 700 26.67 -3.75 -2.60
N GLY A 701 25.39 -4.00 -2.83
CA GLY A 701 24.90 -4.95 -3.80
C GLY A 701 24.31 -6.21 -3.17
N LEU A 702 23.32 -6.79 -3.85
CA LEU A 702 22.58 -7.97 -3.37
C LEU A 702 23.47 -9.21 -3.20
N GLU A 703 24.59 -9.28 -3.92
CA GLU A 703 25.54 -10.39 -3.86
C GLU A 703 26.43 -10.39 -2.59
N TYR A 704 26.41 -9.29 -1.81
CA TYR A 704 27.18 -9.16 -0.57
C TYR A 704 26.32 -9.19 0.70
N VAL A 705 25.00 -9.22 0.58
CA VAL A 705 24.07 -8.98 1.69
C VAL A 705 23.03 -10.08 1.77
N ASP A 706 22.86 -10.70 2.95
CA ASP A 706 21.76 -11.64 3.21
C ASP A 706 20.52 -10.94 3.76
N VAL A 707 20.71 -9.92 4.61
CA VAL A 707 19.66 -9.16 5.28
C VAL A 707 19.97 -7.67 5.19
N LEU A 708 18.97 -6.86 4.90
CA LEU A 708 19.05 -5.41 4.96
C LEU A 708 18.42 -4.93 6.27
N ALA A 709 19.12 -4.10 7.03
CA ALA A 709 18.60 -3.56 8.28
C ALA A 709 18.74 -2.04 8.33
N THR A 710 17.88 -1.41 9.12
CA THR A 710 17.97 0.02 9.39
C THR A 710 17.78 0.31 10.88
N ASP A 711 18.47 1.34 11.37
CA ASP A 711 18.38 1.81 12.75
C ASP A 711 17.40 2.99 12.80
N VAL A 712 16.43 2.92 13.71
CA VAL A 712 15.40 3.94 13.88
C VAL A 712 15.46 4.52 15.28
N TYR A 713 15.86 5.78 15.35
CA TYR A 713 15.85 6.54 16.58
C TYR A 713 14.76 7.62 16.56
N HIS A 714 14.43 8.23 17.66
CA HIS A 714 13.45 9.30 17.81
C HIS A 714 12.01 8.97 17.36
N SER A 715 11.59 7.71 17.35
CA SER A 715 10.27 7.25 16.88
C SER A 715 9.97 7.55 15.40
N ASP A 716 10.98 7.75 14.55
CA ASP A 716 10.84 8.13 13.16
C ASP A 716 10.57 6.92 12.24
N TYR A 717 9.46 6.22 12.49
CA TYR A 717 9.03 5.03 11.73
C TYR A 717 8.23 5.41 10.47
N ARG A 718 8.84 6.12 9.51
CA ARG A 718 8.18 6.46 8.24
C ARG A 718 7.96 5.21 7.40
N GLN A 719 6.82 5.16 6.70
CA GLN A 719 6.53 4.08 5.76
C GLN A 719 7.62 3.95 4.68
N SER A 720 8.17 5.08 4.21
CA SER A 720 9.25 5.10 3.24
C SER A 720 10.52 4.37 3.71
N HIS A 721 10.84 4.35 5.02
CA HIS A 721 12.01 3.62 5.51
C HIS A 721 11.87 2.10 5.31
N HIS A 722 10.65 1.58 5.51
CA HIS A 722 10.31 0.19 5.26
C HIS A 722 10.29 -0.13 3.76
N ASP A 723 9.55 0.66 2.99
CA ASP A 723 9.29 0.37 1.58
C ASP A 723 10.54 0.52 0.71
N ASP A 724 11.36 1.55 0.97
CA ASP A 724 12.63 1.74 0.26
C ASP A 724 13.62 0.63 0.55
N LEU A 725 13.71 0.18 1.81
CA LEU A 725 14.60 -0.92 2.17
C LEU A 725 14.13 -2.25 1.58
N ALA A 726 12.81 -2.52 1.61
CA ALA A 726 12.21 -3.69 0.98
C ALA A 726 12.41 -3.70 -0.54
N ARG A 727 12.22 -2.55 -1.19
CA ARG A 727 12.47 -2.37 -2.62
C ARG A 727 13.94 -2.63 -2.98
N LEU A 728 14.87 -2.07 -2.21
CA LEU A 728 16.31 -2.25 -2.42
C LEU A 728 16.74 -3.71 -2.21
N GLY A 729 16.09 -4.38 -1.24
CA GLY A 729 16.34 -5.77 -0.89
C GLY A 729 15.82 -6.81 -1.90
N GLN A 730 14.90 -6.44 -2.79
CA GLN A 730 14.35 -7.31 -3.83
C GLN A 730 13.91 -8.69 -3.31
N GLY A 731 13.21 -8.71 -2.16
CA GLY A 731 12.74 -9.94 -1.51
C GLY A 731 13.68 -10.54 -0.46
N LYS A 732 14.86 -9.96 -0.23
CA LYS A 732 15.66 -10.30 0.94
C LYS A 732 14.99 -9.85 2.23
N VAL A 733 15.31 -10.53 3.32
CA VAL A 733 14.83 -10.19 4.66
C VAL A 733 15.21 -8.76 5.01
N ILE A 734 14.26 -7.99 5.58
CA ILE A 734 14.54 -6.67 6.14
C ILE A 734 14.26 -6.64 7.64
N ALA A 735 14.93 -5.74 8.37
CA ALA A 735 14.85 -5.68 9.82
C ALA A 735 15.12 -4.29 10.41
N LEU A 736 14.69 -4.09 11.65
CA LEU A 736 15.07 -2.98 12.49
C LEU A 736 16.35 -3.38 13.26
N GLY A 737 17.51 -2.94 12.75
CA GLY A 737 18.82 -3.29 13.29
C GLY A 737 19.03 -2.76 14.69
N GLU A 738 18.58 -1.53 14.94
CA GLU A 738 18.54 -0.90 16.26
C GLU A 738 17.31 0.00 16.39
N VAL A 739 16.76 0.07 17.59
CA VAL A 739 15.67 0.99 17.87
C VAL A 739 15.91 1.73 19.19
N GLY A 740 15.64 3.04 19.19
CA GLY A 740 15.61 3.86 20.37
C GLY A 740 14.29 3.73 21.12
N VAL A 741 13.23 4.35 20.60
CA VAL A 741 11.86 4.12 21.01
C VAL A 741 11.31 2.93 20.22
N VAL A 742 10.69 1.98 20.90
CA VAL A 742 10.16 0.77 20.26
C VAL A 742 9.01 1.08 19.30
N PRO A 743 8.85 0.33 18.18
CA PRO A 743 7.72 0.47 17.30
C PRO A 743 6.42 0.07 18.01
N THR A 744 5.33 0.75 17.67
CA THR A 744 4.00 0.34 18.15
C THR A 744 3.45 -0.83 17.30
N PRO A 745 2.50 -1.60 17.81
CA PRO A 745 1.78 -2.59 17.00
C PRO A 745 1.21 -2.04 15.71
N ASP A 746 0.67 -0.83 15.73
CA ASP A 746 0.14 -0.13 14.55
C ASP A 746 1.21 0.11 13.47
N ILE A 747 2.40 0.56 13.86
CA ILE A 747 3.54 0.69 12.94
C ILE A 747 3.88 -0.68 12.31
N LEU A 748 3.91 -1.74 13.10
CA LEU A 748 4.23 -3.09 12.60
C LEU A 748 3.14 -3.68 11.71
N ASP A 749 1.89 -3.30 11.88
CA ASP A 749 0.80 -3.68 10.99
C ASP A 749 0.93 -3.02 9.61
N HIS A 750 1.36 -1.75 9.55
CA HIS A 750 1.60 -1.01 8.30
C HIS A 750 2.97 -1.32 7.65
N GLN A 751 3.92 -1.81 8.45
CA GLN A 751 5.29 -2.14 8.01
C GLN A 751 5.58 -3.63 8.28
N PRO A 752 4.88 -4.56 7.63
CA PRO A 752 4.82 -5.97 8.03
C PRO A 752 6.10 -6.76 7.80
N LEU A 753 7.02 -6.29 6.95
CA LEU A 753 8.20 -7.06 6.56
C LEU A 753 9.36 -6.98 7.56
N TRP A 754 9.28 -6.13 8.58
CA TRP A 754 10.29 -6.11 9.65
C TRP A 754 10.35 -7.47 10.34
N THR A 755 11.52 -8.16 10.22
CA THR A 755 11.70 -9.52 10.73
C THR A 755 12.17 -9.55 12.17
N TRP A 756 12.90 -8.53 12.61
CA TRP A 756 13.22 -8.32 14.01
C TRP A 756 13.31 -6.83 14.34
N PHE A 757 13.26 -6.53 15.64
CA PHE A 757 13.71 -5.26 16.22
C PHE A 757 14.75 -5.53 17.31
N MET A 758 15.71 -4.63 17.52
CA MET A 758 16.70 -4.73 18.59
C MET A 758 16.80 -3.42 19.36
N ILE A 759 16.38 -3.45 20.64
CA ILE A 759 16.48 -2.27 21.51
C ILE A 759 17.95 -2.03 21.86
N TRP A 760 18.41 -0.78 21.73
CA TRP A 760 19.77 -0.42 22.01
C TRP A 760 20.02 -0.23 23.51
N SER A 761 20.89 -1.09 24.11
CA SER A 761 21.46 -0.90 25.45
C SER A 761 20.42 -0.42 26.50
N ASN A 762 20.73 0.68 27.21
CA ASN A 762 19.89 1.23 28.28
C ASN A 762 18.60 1.93 27.81
N PHE A 763 18.32 1.96 26.51
CA PHE A 763 17.13 2.65 26.01
C PHE A 763 15.82 1.96 26.43
N VAL A 764 15.88 0.72 26.85
CA VAL A 764 14.78 0.05 27.54
C VAL A 764 14.30 0.81 28.78
N ASN A 765 15.18 1.55 29.44
CA ASN A 765 14.88 2.33 30.65
C ASN A 765 14.67 3.82 30.38
N THR A 766 15.32 4.40 29.36
CA THR A 766 15.40 5.85 29.18
C THR A 766 14.51 6.37 28.06
N HIS A 767 14.12 5.53 27.10
CA HIS A 767 13.36 5.94 25.91
C HIS A 767 12.01 5.24 25.79
N ASN A 768 11.74 4.24 26.63
CA ASN A 768 10.54 3.42 26.52
C ASN A 768 9.79 3.34 27.86
N THR A 769 8.48 3.53 27.82
CA THR A 769 7.63 3.35 28.98
C THR A 769 7.33 1.86 29.20
N PRO A 770 7.03 1.43 30.46
CA PRO A 770 6.61 0.05 30.73
C PRO A 770 5.40 -0.40 29.89
N GLN A 771 4.50 0.53 29.55
CA GLN A 771 3.31 0.20 28.76
C GLN A 771 3.69 -0.08 27.30
N GLN A 772 4.52 0.76 26.67
CA GLN A 772 5.03 0.51 25.31
C GLN A 772 5.73 -0.84 25.21
N MET A 773 6.56 -1.17 26.18
CA MET A 773 7.23 -2.46 26.24
C MET A 773 6.24 -3.63 26.34
N LYS A 774 5.22 -3.53 27.20
CA LYS A 774 4.17 -4.55 27.32
C LYS A 774 3.37 -4.69 26.05
N ASP A 775 2.97 -3.58 25.42
CA ASP A 775 2.18 -3.60 24.19
C ASP A 775 2.92 -4.30 23.04
N LEU A 776 4.22 -3.98 22.86
CA LEU A 776 5.05 -4.61 21.84
C LEU A 776 5.31 -6.10 22.12
N TYR A 777 5.72 -6.45 23.36
CA TYR A 777 6.06 -7.84 23.69
C TYR A 777 4.84 -8.77 23.80
N ASN A 778 3.63 -8.22 24.00
CA ASN A 778 2.38 -8.97 23.95
C ASN A 778 1.65 -8.86 22.60
N TYR A 779 2.22 -8.12 21.65
CA TYR A 779 1.67 -8.07 20.29
C TYR A 779 1.71 -9.47 19.65
N PRO A 780 0.61 -9.96 19.04
CA PRO A 780 0.51 -11.35 18.58
C PRO A 780 1.58 -11.80 17.58
N ARG A 781 2.14 -10.84 16.83
CA ARG A 781 3.22 -11.12 15.87
C ARG A 781 4.61 -11.10 16.50
N THR A 782 4.78 -10.64 17.74
CA THR A 782 6.09 -10.58 18.40
C THR A 782 6.48 -11.96 18.91
N LEU A 783 7.60 -12.48 18.43
CA LEU A 783 8.24 -13.70 18.89
C LEU A 783 9.27 -13.37 19.97
N THR A 784 9.19 -14.08 21.08
CA THR A 784 10.04 -13.94 22.27
C THR A 784 10.76 -15.24 22.56
N HIS A 785 11.71 -15.24 23.46
CA HIS A 785 12.50 -16.44 23.78
C HIS A 785 11.63 -17.62 24.22
N GLU A 786 10.54 -17.35 24.92
CA GLU A 786 9.58 -18.36 25.36
C GLU A 786 8.92 -19.11 24.20
N ASP A 787 8.79 -18.47 23.02
CA ASP A 787 8.20 -19.08 21.83
C ASP A 787 9.17 -20.06 21.16
N PHE A 788 10.47 -19.78 21.21
CA PHE A 788 11.52 -20.68 20.66
C PHE A 788 11.76 -21.92 21.54
N ILE A 789 11.56 -21.81 22.85
CA ILE A 789 11.72 -22.95 23.75
C ILE A 789 10.58 -23.96 23.62
N LYS A 790 9.38 -23.51 23.25
CA LYS A 790 8.17 -24.34 23.10
C LYS A 790 8.13 -25.20 21.83
N VAL A 791 8.88 -24.82 20.80
CA VAL A 791 8.96 -25.57 19.53
C VAL A 791 9.96 -26.70 19.70
N LYS A 792 9.48 -27.88 20.17
CA LYS A 792 10.21 -29.15 20.17
C LYS A 792 9.80 -30.02 18.99
#